data_f8c77febd1413ac089be7a01eec1b60d
#
_entry.id   f8c77febd1413ac089be7a01eec1b60d
#
_cell.length_a   1.000
_cell.length_b   1.000
_cell.length_c   1.000
_cell.angle_alpha   90.00
_cell.angle_beta   90.00
_cell.angle_gamma   90.00
#
_symmetry.space_group_name_H-M   'P 1'
#
loop_
_entity.id
_entity.type
_entity.pdbx_description
1 polymer ?
#
loop_
_entity_poly.entity_id
_entity_poly.type
_entity_poly.pdbx_seq_one_letter_code
_entity_poly.pdbx_strand_id
1 'polypeptide(L)'
;MNKPLIALQKARLVASIVSVVVLLLFTFVAIDNSAFSQVQEKGPYIDQARFIQRADENLALEEVKSGSLDMYFFPIPYESANDARNDPRLEVYDTTAGSLGFLVNPAPAADPDILNPFQFKEVRYALNYLIDRDFVVNEILKGYGSPLIDPFGIYSPEYLNIIDTVESFGFRYNPSLASSMISEAMIASGATNVNGKWVFNGNPVTIKLFMRQDDPKKESMGELVASQLENIGFTIQRDYGDLNKANIVVYGSDPKNLQWQIYTEEFAGTRAFVKYNPIIPAQMYAPWLSRMPGSLNPSYWNYQNSSLDEISQKIAFFNFTSEEERNQLVGDAVKMGIQESVRIFVAQKTDPFVASANVQALVNDFGAGITSKYSLLNARSAGNGNISLDIGVKQIHQGSWNTITGVQDLYSASIHSLIADAATFRHPYTGEVVSFRSPWREITTEGPIGKIDVPSDVIKWNQTLQQWVQAGEGSTAISKVTFTPLYSNWHHGIPMDVSDMMYADYFTYEWGTNTGPGDRTVDPEFTPAASEALKLSKGSRYITPDNIESYIDIWHYDEKEIAGSGAFFATEPWEILAASERIVMDGRLAYSRSEAQAKGVEWYDPIVREHADMIKAELQTMKNEQFVPPALRDIITVEDAIKRYDASISWIENHGHAIIRNGAFYLESFNVAGGTITINAFRDSSYPFEVGHWSKYEIPRVADISSVNVPRIVAMGQSTPIRISVDVGGQPSSNVTVNYFVSNKDGIVVARGQAQPESPGQFNITLTSEVTAKLSAGPNQIRIFATSNEALRPDISSSTILAVPGALGSTQGTNLNNNQIGGNNSALDIAQ
;
A
#
# COMPACT_ATOMS: atom_id res chain seq x y z
N MET A 1 -64.39 64.74 35.82
CA MET A 1 -64.04 63.32 35.91
C MET A 1 -63.89 62.71 34.52
N ASN A 2 -62.75 62.83 33.84
CA ASN A 2 -62.47 62.03 32.59
C ASN A 2 -60.98 62.09 32.12
N LYS A 3 -60.03 62.28 33.01
CA LYS A 3 -58.61 62.29 32.62
C LYS A 3 -57.87 60.97 32.80
N PRO A 4 -58.26 59.99 33.60
CA PRO A 4 -57.51 58.75 33.76
C PRO A 4 -57.80 57.73 32.63
N LEU A 5 -58.95 57.75 31.93
CA LEU A 5 -59.28 56.74 30.90
C LEU A 5 -58.49 56.91 29.60
N ILE A 6 -58.18 58.14 29.22
CA ILE A 6 -57.42 58.48 28.01
C ILE A 6 -55.91 58.09 28.15
N ALA A 7 -55.38 58.19 29.35
CA ALA A 7 -53.99 57.77 29.64
C ALA A 7 -53.86 56.25 29.59
N LEU A 8 -54.83 55.49 30.07
CA LEU A 8 -54.79 53.97 29.99
C LEU A 8 -54.98 53.47 28.57
N GLN A 9 -55.78 54.12 27.74
CA GLN A 9 -55.95 53.75 26.32
C GLN A 9 -54.69 54.04 25.49
N LYS A 10 -54.02 55.22 25.75
CA LYS A 10 -52.74 55.56 25.11
C LYS A 10 -51.63 54.60 25.51
N ALA A 11 -51.55 54.17 26.78
CA ALA A 11 -50.58 53.22 27.28
C ALA A 11 -50.81 51.84 26.70
N ARG A 12 -52.05 51.37 26.54
CA ARG A 12 -52.40 50.10 25.86
C ARG A 12 -52.07 50.14 24.39
N LEU A 13 -52.33 51.24 23.69
CA LEU A 13 -52.03 51.45 22.28
C LEU A 13 -50.52 51.45 22.06
N VAL A 14 -49.73 52.09 22.86
CA VAL A 14 -48.27 52.07 22.80
C VAL A 14 -47.70 50.71 23.16
N ALA A 15 -48.23 50.03 24.17
CA ALA A 15 -47.81 48.67 24.51
C ALA A 15 -48.15 47.66 23.40
N SER A 16 -49.29 47.79 22.72
CA SER A 16 -49.67 46.97 21.56
C SER A 16 -48.80 47.25 20.35
N ILE A 17 -48.41 48.49 20.07
CA ILE A 17 -47.52 48.83 18.95
C ILE A 17 -46.10 48.35 19.23
N VAL A 18 -45.59 48.48 20.43
CA VAL A 18 -44.27 47.96 20.84
C VAL A 18 -44.27 46.46 20.78
N SER A 19 -45.33 45.78 21.21
CA SER A 19 -45.43 44.29 21.08
C SER A 19 -45.48 43.83 19.62
N VAL A 20 -46.18 44.54 18.72
CA VAL A 20 -46.21 44.21 17.29
C VAL A 20 -44.90 44.53 16.61
N VAL A 21 -44.20 45.63 16.98
CA VAL A 21 -42.87 45.94 16.46
C VAL A 21 -41.81 44.94 16.94
N VAL A 22 -41.88 44.52 18.20
CA VAL A 22 -41.00 43.46 18.76
C VAL A 22 -41.30 42.11 18.10
N LEU A 23 -42.59 41.77 17.86
CA LEU A 23 -42.97 40.56 17.14
C LEU A 23 -42.51 40.58 15.66
N LEU A 24 -42.61 41.76 15.00
CA LEU A 24 -42.10 41.94 13.64
C LEU A 24 -40.58 41.91 13.57
N LEU A 25 -39.85 42.44 14.57
CA LEU A 25 -38.41 42.33 14.69
C LEU A 25 -37.96 40.87 14.96
N PHE A 26 -38.69 40.13 15.81
CA PHE A 26 -38.42 38.68 16.01
C PHE A 26 -38.79 37.84 14.77
N THR A 27 -39.81 38.20 13.98
CA THR A 27 -40.09 37.52 12.72
C THR A 27 -39.11 37.89 11.62
N PHE A 28 -38.57 39.11 11.57
CA PHE A 28 -37.48 39.46 10.63
C PHE A 28 -36.17 38.84 11.02
N VAL A 29 -35.82 38.72 12.31
CA VAL A 29 -34.64 37.97 12.76
C VAL A 29 -34.83 36.45 12.61
N ALA A 30 -36.08 35.96 12.67
CA ALA A 30 -36.37 34.55 12.43
C ALA A 30 -36.48 34.21 10.92
N ILE A 31 -36.72 35.19 10.04
CA ILE A 31 -36.76 34.98 8.59
C ILE A 31 -35.36 35.10 7.97
N ASP A 32 -34.44 35.87 8.58
CA ASP A 32 -33.02 35.89 8.15
C ASP A 32 -32.22 34.65 8.61
N ASN A 33 -32.76 33.86 9.54
CA ASN A 33 -32.22 32.55 9.91
C ASN A 33 -32.96 31.38 9.26
N SER A 34 -33.90 31.63 8.34
CA SER A 34 -34.48 30.56 7.54
C SER A 34 -33.71 30.37 6.25
N ALA A 35 -32.83 29.39 6.28
CA ALA A 35 -32.45 28.61 5.10
C ALA A 35 -31.85 29.37 3.89
N PHE A 36 -30.77 30.13 4.07
CA PHE A 36 -29.64 29.80 3.21
C PHE A 36 -29.09 28.46 3.77
N SER A 37 -29.59 27.37 3.31
CA SER A 37 -28.80 26.16 3.18
C SER A 37 -27.57 26.62 2.40
N GLN A 38 -26.44 26.88 3.09
CA GLN A 38 -25.15 26.98 2.41
C GLN A 38 -25.07 25.71 1.64
N VAL A 39 -25.14 25.77 0.33
CA VAL A 39 -24.82 24.63 -0.53
C VAL A 39 -23.42 24.25 -0.10
N GLN A 40 -23.32 23.16 0.63
CA GLN A 40 -22.04 22.72 1.17
C GLN A 40 -21.16 22.39 -0.02
N GLU A 41 -20.02 23.05 -0.10
CA GLU A 41 -19.12 22.91 -1.24
C GLU A 41 -18.64 21.46 -1.35
N LYS A 42 -18.53 20.95 -2.59
CA LYS A 42 -18.13 19.59 -2.88
C LYS A 42 -16.64 19.48 -3.20
N GLY A 43 -16.07 18.29 -2.97
CA GLY A 43 -14.68 17.97 -3.30
C GLY A 43 -13.68 18.31 -2.19
N PRO A 44 -12.42 18.64 -2.53
CA PRO A 44 -11.35 18.93 -1.59
C PRO A 44 -11.42 20.36 -1.03
N TYR A 45 -10.59 20.68 -0.03
CA TYR A 45 -10.45 22.07 0.44
C TYR A 45 -9.73 22.96 -0.57
N ILE A 46 -8.69 22.43 -1.24
CA ILE A 46 -7.89 23.17 -2.22
C ILE A 46 -8.59 23.25 -3.58
N ASP A 47 -8.34 24.33 -4.33
CA ASP A 47 -8.91 24.52 -5.66
C ASP A 47 -8.04 23.93 -6.76
N GLN A 48 -6.72 23.93 -6.54
CA GLN A 48 -5.75 23.49 -7.53
C GLN A 48 -4.53 22.84 -6.86
N ALA A 49 -3.98 21.81 -7.50
CA ALA A 49 -2.65 21.30 -7.20
C ALA A 49 -1.83 21.26 -8.50
N ARG A 50 -0.63 21.87 -8.45
CA ARG A 50 0.33 21.86 -9.54
C ARG A 50 1.53 21.03 -9.17
N PHE A 51 1.70 19.88 -9.83
CA PHE A 51 2.85 19.01 -9.66
C PHE A 51 3.99 19.48 -10.56
N ILE A 52 5.17 19.67 -10.00
CA ILE A 52 6.34 20.24 -10.65
C ILE A 52 7.51 19.27 -10.50
N GLN A 53 8.08 18.85 -11.61
CA GLN A 53 9.21 17.92 -11.56
C GLN A 53 10.43 18.56 -10.91
N ARG A 54 10.95 17.87 -9.90
CA ARG A 54 12.18 18.22 -9.16
C ARG A 54 12.97 16.95 -8.89
N ALA A 55 13.92 16.67 -9.76
CA ALA A 55 14.71 15.43 -9.68
C ALA A 55 15.74 15.44 -8.54
N ASP A 56 16.21 16.63 -8.13
CA ASP A 56 17.15 16.81 -7.03
C ASP A 56 16.38 17.08 -5.73
N GLU A 57 16.50 16.16 -4.76
CA GLU A 57 15.79 16.22 -3.50
C GLU A 57 16.28 17.35 -2.58
N ASN A 58 17.57 17.71 -2.65
CA ASN A 58 18.11 18.83 -1.84
C ASN A 58 17.60 20.16 -2.39
N LEU A 59 17.54 20.32 -3.71
CA LEU A 59 16.94 21.50 -4.32
C LEU A 59 15.45 21.61 -3.96
N ALA A 60 14.73 20.51 -4.03
CA ALA A 60 13.30 20.46 -3.63
C ALA A 60 13.11 20.88 -2.17
N LEU A 61 13.94 20.38 -1.25
CA LEU A 61 13.92 20.79 0.15
C LEU A 61 14.14 22.30 0.32
N GLU A 62 15.11 22.89 -0.36
CA GLU A 62 15.36 24.34 -0.30
C GLU A 62 14.20 25.14 -0.93
N GLU A 63 13.55 24.64 -1.97
CA GLU A 63 12.35 25.26 -2.56
C GLU A 63 11.15 25.21 -1.58
N VAL A 64 10.96 24.14 -0.80
CA VAL A 64 9.95 24.10 0.26
C VAL A 64 10.29 25.08 1.39
N LYS A 65 11.56 25.16 1.82
CA LYS A 65 12.01 26.13 2.83
C LYS A 65 11.79 27.57 2.40
N SER A 66 11.96 27.87 1.13
CA SER A 66 11.77 29.22 0.59
C SER A 66 10.32 29.56 0.29
N GLY A 67 9.40 28.59 0.31
CA GLY A 67 8.01 28.73 -0.07
C GLY A 67 7.77 28.78 -1.58
N SER A 68 8.74 28.33 -2.39
CA SER A 68 8.57 28.14 -3.84
C SER A 68 7.86 26.84 -4.17
N LEU A 69 7.90 25.88 -3.26
CA LEU A 69 7.05 24.70 -3.20
C LEU A 69 6.34 24.66 -1.86
N ASP A 70 5.15 24.08 -1.84
CA ASP A 70 4.38 23.83 -0.62
C ASP A 70 4.74 22.50 0.04
N MET A 71 5.07 21.50 -0.77
CA MET A 71 5.50 20.17 -0.30
C MET A 71 6.27 19.41 -1.38
N TYR A 72 6.92 18.31 -0.96
CA TYR A 72 7.62 17.43 -1.88
C TYR A 72 7.11 15.99 -1.76
N PHE A 73 6.55 15.44 -2.84
CA PHE A 73 5.98 14.09 -2.90
C PHE A 73 7.03 13.01 -3.20
N PHE A 74 8.20 13.17 -2.62
CA PHE A 74 9.25 12.18 -2.60
C PHE A 74 10.06 12.35 -1.31
N PRO A 75 10.66 11.28 -0.76
CA PRO A 75 11.46 11.40 0.46
C PRO A 75 12.65 12.35 0.28
N ILE A 76 12.92 13.16 1.29
CA ILE A 76 14.15 13.98 1.34
C ILE A 76 15.34 13.11 1.78
N PRO A 77 16.58 13.54 1.51
CA PRO A 77 17.76 12.81 1.97
C PRO A 77 17.82 12.68 3.50
N TYR A 78 18.20 11.51 3.99
CA TYR A 78 18.25 11.22 5.43
C TYR A 78 19.18 12.16 6.19
N GLU A 79 20.28 12.56 5.56
CA GLU A 79 21.25 13.50 6.12
C GLU A 79 20.62 14.88 6.39
N SER A 80 19.65 15.28 5.56
CA SER A 80 18.97 16.58 5.67
C SER A 80 17.72 16.55 6.56
N ALA A 81 17.20 15.37 6.86
CA ALA A 81 15.93 15.23 7.55
C ALA A 81 15.94 15.79 8.99
N ASN A 82 17.02 15.58 9.73
CA ASN A 82 17.16 16.10 11.10
C ASN A 82 17.23 17.64 11.14
N ASP A 83 17.93 18.24 10.17
CA ASP A 83 17.98 19.69 10.05
C ASP A 83 16.63 20.28 9.64
N ALA A 84 15.91 19.57 8.74
CA ALA A 84 14.57 19.95 8.34
C ALA A 84 13.57 19.94 9.51
N ARG A 85 13.66 18.96 10.44
CA ARG A 85 12.80 18.90 11.65
C ARG A 85 13.00 20.08 12.60
N ASN A 86 14.19 20.65 12.61
CA ASN A 86 14.53 21.79 13.46
C ASN A 86 14.21 23.14 12.80
N ASP A 87 13.78 23.15 11.55
CA ASP A 87 13.40 24.38 10.84
C ASP A 87 11.90 24.69 11.05
N PRO A 88 11.54 25.78 11.73
CA PRO A 88 10.15 26.09 12.06
C PRO A 88 9.27 26.41 10.83
N ARG A 89 9.86 26.48 9.64
CA ARG A 89 9.12 26.68 8.38
C ARG A 89 8.64 25.37 7.78
N LEU A 90 9.08 24.24 8.31
CA LEU A 90 8.87 22.91 7.75
C LEU A 90 8.15 21.99 8.73
N GLU A 91 7.39 21.07 8.17
CA GLU A 91 6.88 19.90 8.85
C GLU A 91 7.48 18.66 8.16
N VAL A 92 8.00 17.71 8.93
CA VAL A 92 8.58 16.46 8.42
C VAL A 92 7.72 15.28 8.85
N TYR A 93 7.31 14.49 7.89
CA TYR A 93 6.43 13.33 8.05
C TYR A 93 7.19 12.05 7.78
N ASP A 94 7.34 11.20 8.79
CA ASP A 94 7.95 9.88 8.63
C ASP A 94 6.91 8.84 8.26
N THR A 95 7.24 8.03 7.28
CA THR A 95 6.38 6.95 6.80
C THR A 95 7.17 5.66 6.69
N THR A 96 6.61 4.58 7.19
CA THR A 96 7.17 3.25 6.97
C THR A 96 7.13 2.94 5.47
N ALA A 97 8.30 2.84 4.89
CA ALA A 97 8.46 2.65 3.45
C ALA A 97 8.74 1.18 3.10
N GLY A 98 9.17 0.97 1.88
CA GLY A 98 9.53 -0.34 1.35
C GLY A 98 10.71 -1.00 2.05
N SER A 99 11.04 -2.18 1.60
CA SER A 99 12.14 -2.98 2.13
C SER A 99 13.33 -3.03 1.16
N LEU A 100 14.53 -2.99 1.72
CA LEU A 100 15.78 -3.28 1.03
C LEU A 100 16.18 -4.74 1.26
N GLY A 101 16.73 -5.36 0.22
CA GLY A 101 17.17 -6.73 0.30
C GLY A 101 18.01 -7.17 -0.89
N PHE A 102 18.21 -8.46 -0.97
CA PHE A 102 18.90 -9.10 -2.09
C PHE A 102 18.00 -10.17 -2.68
N LEU A 103 17.91 -10.20 -4.01
CA LEU A 103 17.41 -11.36 -4.72
C LEU A 103 18.61 -12.20 -5.15
N VAL A 104 18.53 -13.50 -4.95
CA VAL A 104 19.61 -14.44 -5.18
C VAL A 104 19.19 -15.45 -6.26
N ASN A 105 20.04 -15.69 -7.24
CA ASN A 105 19.77 -16.60 -8.34
C ASN A 105 20.02 -18.06 -7.92
N PRO A 106 18.96 -18.89 -7.74
CA PRO A 106 19.10 -20.27 -7.28
C PRO A 106 19.39 -21.27 -8.40
N ALA A 107 19.48 -20.84 -9.65
CA ALA A 107 19.63 -21.74 -10.77
C ALA A 107 21.05 -22.34 -10.86
N PRO A 108 21.21 -23.63 -11.20
CA PRO A 108 22.48 -24.14 -11.63
C PRO A 108 22.93 -23.48 -12.94
N ALA A 109 24.23 -23.37 -13.18
CA ALA A 109 24.75 -22.86 -14.44
C ALA A 109 24.34 -23.74 -15.61
N ALA A 110 24.05 -23.14 -16.78
CA ALA A 110 23.86 -23.89 -18.02
C ALA A 110 25.17 -24.56 -18.47
N ASP A 111 26.31 -23.94 -18.20
CA ASP A 111 27.65 -24.50 -18.44
C ASP A 111 28.06 -25.34 -17.22
N PRO A 112 28.32 -26.67 -17.40
CA PRO A 112 28.69 -27.56 -16.30
C PRO A 112 30.10 -27.28 -15.71
N ASP A 113 30.93 -26.51 -16.39
CA ASP A 113 32.23 -26.07 -15.86
C ASP A 113 32.17 -24.84 -14.99
N ILE A 114 31.02 -24.24 -14.87
CA ILE A 114 30.75 -23.06 -14.03
C ILE A 114 29.92 -23.48 -12.80
N LEU A 115 30.33 -23.07 -11.62
CA LEU A 115 29.59 -23.29 -10.39
C LEU A 115 28.85 -22.01 -9.98
N ASN A 116 27.52 -22.08 -9.90
CA ASN A 116 26.76 -21.08 -9.15
C ASN A 116 26.69 -21.52 -7.66
N PRO A 117 27.35 -20.85 -6.73
CA PRO A 117 27.30 -21.24 -5.32
C PRO A 117 25.88 -21.14 -4.74
N PHE A 118 25.06 -20.27 -5.30
CA PHE A 118 23.70 -20.02 -4.80
C PHE A 118 22.65 -21.04 -5.31
N GLN A 119 23.02 -22.01 -6.12
CA GLN A 119 22.16 -23.17 -6.34
C GLN A 119 21.96 -24.00 -5.06
N PHE A 120 22.91 -23.92 -4.10
CA PHE A 120 22.82 -24.60 -2.82
C PHE A 120 22.07 -23.75 -1.80
N LYS A 121 21.04 -24.33 -1.22
CA LYS A 121 20.19 -23.67 -0.21
C LYS A 121 21.00 -23.21 1.01
N GLU A 122 21.97 -24.03 1.44
CA GLU A 122 22.84 -23.77 2.57
C GLU A 122 23.67 -22.50 2.37
N VAL A 123 24.15 -22.26 1.15
CA VAL A 123 24.90 -21.04 0.81
C VAL A 123 23.98 -19.82 0.83
N ARG A 124 22.78 -19.93 0.25
CA ARG A 124 21.81 -18.84 0.32
C ARG A 124 21.40 -18.51 1.76
N TYR A 125 21.12 -19.56 2.55
CA TYR A 125 20.73 -19.41 3.95
C TYR A 125 21.84 -18.75 4.79
N ALA A 126 23.10 -19.09 4.54
CA ALA A 126 24.26 -18.53 5.22
C ALA A 126 24.40 -17.00 5.02
N LEU A 127 23.87 -16.45 3.92
CA LEU A 127 23.89 -15.00 3.70
C LEU A 127 23.14 -14.23 4.80
N ASN A 128 22.16 -14.85 5.45
CA ASN A 128 21.45 -14.21 6.56
C ASN A 128 22.36 -13.94 7.78
N TYR A 129 23.43 -14.71 7.94
CA TYR A 129 24.44 -14.47 8.99
C TYR A 129 25.59 -13.60 8.50
N LEU A 130 25.77 -13.47 7.17
CA LEU A 130 26.84 -12.68 6.59
C LEU A 130 26.49 -11.20 6.52
N ILE A 131 25.21 -10.85 6.43
CA ILE A 131 24.73 -9.47 6.27
C ILE A 131 24.49 -8.83 7.64
N ASP A 132 25.24 -7.75 7.91
CA ASP A 132 25.06 -6.92 9.11
C ASP A 132 23.91 -5.94 8.89
N ARG A 133 22.70 -6.32 9.33
CA ARG A 133 21.49 -5.52 9.20
C ARG A 133 21.53 -4.25 10.03
N ASP A 134 22.14 -4.32 11.22
CA ASP A 134 22.26 -3.15 12.10
C ASP A 134 23.22 -2.12 11.49
N PHE A 135 24.31 -2.57 10.86
CA PHE A 135 25.19 -1.68 10.10
C PHE A 135 24.45 -0.99 8.94
N VAL A 136 23.64 -1.75 8.18
CA VAL A 136 22.86 -1.17 7.08
C VAL A 136 21.89 -0.10 7.59
N VAL A 137 21.17 -0.36 8.67
CA VAL A 137 20.24 0.61 9.26
C VAL A 137 20.97 1.85 9.79
N ASN A 138 22.04 1.65 10.57
CA ASN A 138 22.70 2.76 11.26
C ASN A 138 23.59 3.59 10.33
N GLU A 139 24.36 2.94 9.45
CA GLU A 139 25.37 3.62 8.64
C GLU A 139 24.89 3.97 7.23
N ILE A 140 24.10 3.10 6.58
CA ILE A 140 23.61 3.35 5.24
C ILE A 140 22.28 4.14 5.28
N LEU A 141 21.34 3.72 6.15
CA LEU A 141 20.05 4.40 6.31
C LEU A 141 20.07 5.50 7.37
N LYS A 142 21.21 5.77 8.03
CA LYS A 142 21.35 6.83 9.04
C LYS A 142 20.32 6.74 10.18
N GLY A 143 19.88 5.54 10.54
CA GLY A 143 18.83 5.31 11.53
C GLY A 143 17.40 5.36 11.00
N TYR A 144 17.21 5.71 9.72
CA TYR A 144 15.87 5.76 9.10
C TYR A 144 15.44 4.37 8.59
N GLY A 145 15.21 3.46 9.53
CA GLY A 145 14.75 2.12 9.23
C GLY A 145 14.88 1.17 10.40
N SER A 146 14.51 -0.08 10.14
CA SER A 146 14.65 -1.19 11.09
C SER A 146 15.21 -2.43 10.41
N PRO A 147 15.98 -3.29 11.10
CA PRO A 147 16.39 -4.58 10.57
C PRO A 147 15.19 -5.42 10.15
N LEU A 148 15.32 -6.12 9.02
CA LEU A 148 14.22 -6.89 8.42
C LEU A 148 14.72 -8.28 8.02
N ILE A 149 13.95 -9.32 8.33
CA ILE A 149 14.22 -10.70 7.89
C ILE A 149 13.00 -11.37 7.25
N ASP A 150 11.85 -10.70 7.26
CA ASP A 150 10.56 -11.16 6.75
C ASP A 150 9.96 -10.14 5.77
N PRO A 151 8.91 -10.48 5.02
CA PRO A 151 8.35 -9.58 4.01
C PRO A 151 7.43 -8.49 4.55
N PHE A 152 7.05 -8.51 5.84
CA PHE A 152 6.07 -7.59 6.40
C PHE A 152 6.71 -6.46 7.22
N GLY A 153 7.68 -6.80 8.09
CA GLY A 153 8.34 -5.86 9.00
C GLY A 153 7.54 -5.55 10.26
N ILE A 154 8.24 -5.02 11.25
CA ILE A 154 7.75 -4.86 12.64
C ILE A 154 6.57 -3.89 12.80
N TYR A 155 6.33 -3.02 11.83
CA TYR A 155 5.23 -2.05 11.86
C TYR A 155 3.98 -2.54 11.13
N SER A 156 4.03 -3.73 10.52
CA SER A 156 2.88 -4.35 9.87
C SER A 156 1.95 -5.03 10.89
N PRO A 157 0.63 -4.93 10.73
CA PRO A 157 -0.31 -5.72 11.53
C PRO A 157 -0.06 -7.24 11.45
N GLU A 158 0.45 -7.72 10.32
CA GLU A 158 0.77 -9.14 10.10
C GLU A 158 1.96 -9.63 10.93
N TYR A 159 2.87 -8.74 11.32
CA TYR A 159 4.09 -9.14 12.02
C TYR A 159 3.80 -9.84 13.35
N LEU A 160 2.80 -9.38 14.10
CA LEU A 160 2.43 -10.00 15.37
C LEU A 160 1.94 -11.44 15.20
N ASN A 161 1.39 -11.80 14.05
CA ASN A 161 0.92 -13.15 13.75
C ASN A 161 2.09 -14.11 13.42
N ILE A 162 3.20 -13.58 12.89
CA ILE A 162 4.36 -14.37 12.44
C ILE A 162 5.60 -14.22 13.32
N ILE A 163 5.55 -13.42 14.37
CA ILE A 163 6.73 -13.04 15.17
C ILE A 163 7.48 -14.28 15.72
N ASP A 164 6.77 -15.31 16.18
CA ASP A 164 7.41 -16.53 16.65
C ASP A 164 8.18 -17.24 15.54
N THR A 165 7.61 -17.28 14.35
CA THR A 165 8.28 -17.84 13.17
C THR A 165 9.56 -17.06 12.85
N VAL A 166 9.43 -15.72 12.78
CA VAL A 166 10.55 -14.82 12.46
C VAL A 166 11.65 -14.91 13.50
N GLU A 167 11.31 -14.78 14.77
CA GLU A 167 12.29 -14.84 15.87
C GLU A 167 12.94 -16.22 16.02
N SER A 168 12.27 -17.31 15.60
CA SER A 168 12.82 -18.66 15.69
C SER A 168 14.09 -18.86 14.86
N PHE A 169 14.33 -18.02 13.84
CA PHE A 169 15.53 -18.08 13.01
C PHE A 169 16.77 -17.55 13.74
N GLY A 170 16.59 -16.62 14.68
CA GLY A 170 17.67 -16.08 15.50
C GLY A 170 18.85 -15.49 14.74
N PHE A 171 18.61 -14.97 13.51
CA PHE A 171 19.68 -14.40 12.71
C PHE A 171 20.36 -13.23 13.42
N ARG A 172 21.69 -13.35 13.52
CA ARG A 172 22.60 -12.33 14.03
C ARG A 172 23.80 -12.29 13.11
N TYR A 173 24.38 -11.12 12.92
CA TYR A 173 25.60 -11.00 12.15
C TYR A 173 26.69 -11.90 12.73
N ASN A 174 27.11 -12.89 11.97
CA ASN A 174 28.10 -13.89 12.35
C ASN A 174 28.85 -14.40 11.10
N PRO A 175 29.81 -13.61 10.59
CA PRO A 175 30.54 -13.97 9.38
C PRO A 175 31.35 -15.27 9.51
N SER A 176 31.77 -15.64 10.73
CA SER A 176 32.46 -16.90 10.95
C SER A 176 31.56 -18.12 10.75
N LEU A 177 30.32 -18.06 11.26
CA LEU A 177 29.30 -19.10 11.01
C LEU A 177 28.95 -19.17 9.54
N ALA A 178 28.69 -18.02 8.90
CA ALA A 178 28.40 -17.95 7.47
C ALA A 178 29.52 -18.57 6.64
N SER A 179 30.78 -18.22 6.93
CA SER A 179 31.96 -18.77 6.25
C SER A 179 32.05 -20.29 6.41
N SER A 180 31.79 -20.83 7.61
CA SER A 180 31.79 -22.29 7.84
C SER A 180 30.74 -23.00 6.99
N MET A 181 29.47 -22.51 7.05
CA MET A 181 28.37 -23.09 6.28
C MET A 181 28.63 -23.05 4.77
N ILE A 182 29.11 -21.92 4.27
CA ILE A 182 29.46 -21.74 2.85
C ILE A 182 30.61 -22.71 2.48
N SER A 183 31.64 -22.79 3.31
CA SER A 183 32.80 -23.67 3.02
C SER A 183 32.39 -25.15 2.95
N GLU A 184 31.54 -25.61 3.86
CA GLU A 184 31.02 -26.98 3.85
C GLU A 184 30.25 -27.27 2.55
N ALA A 185 29.37 -26.38 2.14
CA ALA A 185 28.59 -26.53 0.90
C ALA A 185 29.49 -26.49 -0.35
N MET A 186 30.47 -25.59 -0.38
CA MET A 186 31.42 -25.48 -1.50
C MET A 186 32.29 -26.74 -1.64
N ILE A 187 32.83 -27.27 -0.53
CA ILE A 187 33.60 -28.53 -0.54
C ILE A 187 32.72 -29.70 -1.00
N ALA A 188 31.49 -29.79 -0.47
CA ALA A 188 30.55 -30.82 -0.86
C ALA A 188 30.20 -30.78 -2.35
N SER A 189 30.22 -29.60 -2.96
CA SER A 189 30.00 -29.42 -4.40
C SER A 189 31.21 -29.77 -5.30
N GLY A 190 32.34 -30.12 -4.71
CA GLY A 190 33.59 -30.39 -5.43
C GLY A 190 34.47 -29.18 -5.67
N ALA A 191 34.11 -28.01 -5.14
CA ALA A 191 34.97 -26.83 -5.17
C ALA A 191 36.12 -26.97 -4.16
N THR A 192 37.23 -26.34 -4.45
CA THR A 192 38.43 -26.35 -3.59
C THR A 192 38.88 -24.93 -3.28
N ASN A 193 39.40 -24.69 -2.09
CA ASN A 193 39.98 -23.39 -1.77
C ASN A 193 41.50 -23.42 -2.07
N VAL A 194 41.90 -22.63 -3.05
CA VAL A 194 43.30 -22.51 -3.51
C VAL A 194 43.79 -21.10 -3.20
N ASN A 195 44.76 -21.00 -2.30
CA ASN A 195 45.34 -19.71 -1.88
C ASN A 195 44.30 -18.67 -1.40
N GLY A 196 43.26 -19.14 -0.69
CA GLY A 196 42.20 -18.29 -0.17
C GLY A 196 41.09 -17.96 -1.20
N LYS A 197 41.11 -18.61 -2.37
CA LYS A 197 40.07 -18.44 -3.42
C LYS A 197 39.39 -19.74 -3.76
N TRP A 198 38.07 -19.69 -3.92
CA TRP A 198 37.27 -20.84 -4.37
C TRP A 198 37.49 -21.10 -5.85
N VAL A 199 37.78 -22.36 -6.17
CA VAL A 199 38.03 -22.85 -7.53
C VAL A 199 37.18 -24.09 -7.78
N PHE A 200 36.55 -24.16 -8.96
CA PHE A 200 35.77 -25.29 -9.44
C PHE A 200 36.20 -25.62 -10.87
N ASN A 201 36.52 -26.91 -11.16
CA ASN A 201 37.04 -27.36 -12.44
C ASN A 201 38.22 -26.54 -12.99
N GLY A 202 39.09 -26.04 -12.09
CA GLY A 202 40.26 -25.23 -12.46
C GLY A 202 39.96 -23.73 -12.64
N ASN A 203 38.71 -23.32 -12.58
CA ASN A 203 38.27 -21.93 -12.77
C ASN A 203 37.92 -21.30 -11.40
N PRO A 204 38.20 -19.99 -11.18
CA PRO A 204 37.72 -19.27 -10.02
C PRO A 204 36.19 -19.26 -9.97
N VAL A 205 35.62 -19.52 -8.80
CA VAL A 205 34.18 -19.35 -8.60
C VAL A 205 33.85 -17.86 -8.54
N THR A 206 33.27 -17.37 -9.63
CA THR A 206 32.96 -15.94 -9.81
C THR A 206 31.47 -15.69 -9.58
N ILE A 207 31.17 -14.70 -8.73
CA ILE A 207 29.81 -14.22 -8.48
C ILE A 207 29.61 -12.88 -9.19
N LYS A 208 28.59 -12.80 -10.06
CA LYS A 208 28.16 -11.56 -10.68
C LYS A 208 27.13 -10.90 -9.79
N LEU A 209 27.51 -9.77 -9.21
CA LEU A 209 26.65 -8.99 -8.32
C LEU A 209 26.15 -7.78 -9.09
N PHE A 210 24.83 -7.75 -9.38
CA PHE A 210 24.14 -6.66 -10.04
C PHE A 210 23.70 -5.64 -9.00
N MET A 211 24.22 -4.42 -9.07
CA MET A 211 23.95 -3.32 -8.16
C MET A 211 23.14 -2.21 -8.83
N ARG A 212 22.11 -1.73 -8.15
CA ARG A 212 21.29 -0.59 -8.57
C ARG A 212 22.04 0.70 -8.26
N GLN A 213 22.69 1.28 -9.30
CA GLN A 213 23.46 2.52 -9.16
C GLN A 213 22.59 3.79 -9.17
N ASP A 214 21.32 3.68 -9.53
CA ASP A 214 20.33 4.76 -9.47
C ASP A 214 19.84 5.03 -8.03
N ASP A 215 20.30 4.25 -7.05
CA ASP A 215 20.07 4.46 -5.62
C ASP A 215 21.37 4.18 -4.83
N PRO A 216 22.03 5.22 -4.27
CA PRO A 216 23.29 5.08 -3.54
C PRO A 216 23.22 4.12 -2.33
N LYS A 217 22.04 3.95 -1.74
CA LYS A 217 21.84 3.03 -0.61
C LYS A 217 21.97 1.57 -1.07
N LYS A 218 21.39 1.24 -2.23
CA LYS A 218 21.48 -0.08 -2.84
C LYS A 218 22.89 -0.39 -3.33
N GLU A 219 23.57 0.59 -3.90
CA GLU A 219 24.96 0.45 -4.29
C GLU A 219 25.85 0.18 -3.07
N SER A 220 25.73 0.99 -1.99
CA SER A 220 26.47 0.81 -0.75
C SER A 220 26.22 -0.54 -0.08
N MET A 221 24.98 -0.99 -0.08
CA MET A 221 24.60 -2.32 0.42
C MET A 221 25.20 -3.45 -0.42
N GLY A 222 25.24 -3.28 -1.75
CA GLY A 222 25.88 -4.22 -2.67
C GLY A 222 27.37 -4.32 -2.44
N GLU A 223 28.08 -3.20 -2.27
CA GLU A 223 29.52 -3.16 -2.00
C GLU A 223 29.86 -3.81 -0.64
N LEU A 224 29.00 -3.62 0.38
CA LEU A 224 29.16 -4.29 1.66
C LEU A 224 29.17 -5.83 1.49
N VAL A 225 28.18 -6.38 0.78
CA VAL A 225 28.08 -7.83 0.57
C VAL A 225 29.18 -8.34 -0.36
N ALA A 226 29.56 -7.57 -1.39
CA ALA A 226 30.68 -7.91 -2.26
C ALA A 226 31.97 -8.10 -1.45
N SER A 227 32.29 -7.13 -0.59
CA SER A 227 33.46 -7.18 0.28
C SER A 227 33.46 -8.41 1.23
N GLN A 228 32.32 -8.73 1.80
CA GLN A 228 32.17 -9.88 2.70
C GLN A 228 32.35 -11.20 1.96
N LEU A 229 31.83 -11.35 0.75
CA LEU A 229 31.99 -12.53 -0.08
C LEU A 229 33.43 -12.67 -0.57
N GLU A 230 34.12 -11.58 -0.91
CA GLU A 230 35.56 -11.58 -1.25
C GLU A 230 36.41 -12.07 -0.08
N ASN A 231 36.06 -11.70 1.16
CA ASN A 231 36.74 -12.17 2.38
C ASN A 231 36.54 -13.67 2.63
N ILE A 232 35.44 -14.27 2.14
CA ILE A 232 35.19 -15.73 2.20
C ILE A 232 35.93 -16.48 1.06
N GLY A 233 36.46 -15.75 0.07
CA GLY A 233 37.25 -16.31 -0.99
C GLY A 233 36.59 -16.39 -2.38
N PHE A 234 35.43 -15.80 -2.57
CA PHE A 234 34.82 -15.66 -3.88
C PHE A 234 35.52 -14.59 -4.74
N THR A 235 35.40 -14.73 -6.03
CA THR A 235 35.72 -13.65 -6.98
C THR A 235 34.45 -12.90 -7.31
N ILE A 236 34.43 -11.57 -7.14
CA ILE A 236 33.23 -10.78 -7.39
C ILE A 236 33.38 -9.98 -8.66
N GLN A 237 32.45 -10.18 -9.59
CA GLN A 237 32.25 -9.31 -10.74
C GLN A 237 31.11 -8.35 -10.43
N ARG A 238 31.44 -7.07 -10.24
CA ARG A 238 30.47 -6.00 -10.04
C ARG A 238 29.86 -5.59 -11.37
N ASP A 239 28.54 -5.60 -11.44
CA ASP A 239 27.76 -5.09 -12.57
C ASP A 239 26.79 -4.02 -12.05
N TYR A 240 26.63 -2.93 -12.79
CA TYR A 240 25.83 -1.79 -12.39
C TYR A 240 24.75 -1.49 -13.40
N GLY A 241 23.59 -1.04 -12.92
CA GLY A 241 22.48 -0.68 -13.78
C GLY A 241 21.33 0.00 -13.02
N ASP A 242 20.39 0.47 -13.80
CA ASP A 242 19.12 1.02 -13.32
C ASP A 242 18.03 -0.08 -13.25
N LEU A 243 16.81 0.32 -12.89
CA LEU A 243 15.67 -0.59 -12.82
C LEU A 243 15.32 -1.21 -14.19
N ASN A 244 15.49 -0.47 -15.30
CA ASN A 244 15.17 -0.99 -16.62
C ASN A 244 16.11 -2.14 -17.00
N LYS A 245 17.42 -1.98 -16.75
CA LYS A 245 18.41 -3.04 -16.95
C LYS A 245 18.11 -4.23 -16.02
N ALA A 246 17.74 -3.98 -14.76
CA ALA A 246 17.37 -5.04 -13.82
C ALA A 246 16.15 -5.84 -14.32
N ASN A 247 15.12 -5.19 -14.83
CA ASN A 247 13.94 -5.87 -15.38
C ASN A 247 14.31 -6.84 -16.51
N ILE A 248 15.24 -6.47 -17.37
CA ILE A 248 15.70 -7.32 -18.47
C ILE A 248 16.59 -8.46 -17.95
N VAL A 249 17.56 -8.13 -17.10
CA VAL A 249 18.63 -9.08 -16.71
C VAL A 249 18.15 -10.02 -15.60
N VAL A 250 17.41 -9.52 -14.61
CA VAL A 250 17.04 -10.28 -13.41
C VAL A 250 15.75 -11.05 -13.61
N TYR A 251 14.70 -10.37 -14.08
CA TYR A 251 13.37 -10.97 -14.20
C TYR A 251 13.08 -11.53 -15.58
N GLY A 252 13.71 -10.99 -16.63
CA GLY A 252 13.46 -11.36 -18.02
C GLY A 252 14.44 -12.36 -18.63
N SER A 253 15.64 -12.55 -18.06
CA SER A 253 16.62 -13.51 -18.60
C SER A 253 16.46 -14.89 -17.97
N ASP A 254 16.93 -15.94 -18.69
CA ASP A 254 17.06 -17.26 -18.09
C ASP A 254 18.15 -17.26 -17.00
N PRO A 255 17.79 -17.53 -15.72
CA PRO A 255 18.72 -17.55 -14.60
C PRO A 255 19.90 -18.48 -14.79
N LYS A 256 19.77 -19.58 -15.57
CA LYS A 256 20.85 -20.54 -15.88
C LYS A 256 22.00 -19.93 -16.67
N ASN A 257 21.73 -18.82 -17.39
CA ASN A 257 22.77 -18.12 -18.15
C ASN A 257 23.70 -17.31 -17.24
N LEU A 258 23.42 -17.22 -15.95
CA LEU A 258 24.19 -16.52 -14.93
C LEU A 258 24.62 -15.12 -15.38
N GLN A 259 23.70 -14.36 -15.96
CA GLN A 259 23.95 -12.94 -16.26
C GLN A 259 24.12 -12.13 -14.96
N TRP A 260 23.54 -12.65 -13.89
CA TRP A 260 23.61 -12.14 -12.52
C TRP A 260 23.45 -13.30 -11.54
N GLN A 261 23.92 -13.13 -10.29
CA GLN A 261 23.76 -14.14 -9.23
C GLN A 261 23.26 -13.54 -7.92
N ILE A 262 23.57 -12.28 -7.64
CA ILE A 262 22.97 -11.48 -6.56
C ILE A 262 22.53 -10.15 -7.17
N TYR A 263 21.38 -9.66 -6.73
CA TYR A 263 20.81 -8.38 -7.13
C TYR A 263 20.40 -7.56 -5.91
N THR A 264 20.78 -6.28 -5.83
CA THR A 264 20.35 -5.35 -4.79
C THR A 264 18.93 -4.88 -5.09
N GLU A 265 17.98 -5.43 -4.36
CA GLU A 265 16.56 -5.21 -4.60
C GLU A 265 15.96 -4.21 -3.61
N GLU A 266 14.96 -3.50 -4.06
CA GLU A 266 14.02 -2.78 -3.23
C GLU A 266 12.60 -3.14 -3.61
N PHE A 267 11.79 -3.40 -2.62
CA PHE A 267 10.34 -3.51 -2.76
C PHE A 267 9.69 -2.26 -2.15
N ALA A 268 9.09 -1.45 -2.99
CA ALA A 268 8.56 -0.12 -2.59
C ALA A 268 7.31 -0.19 -1.67
N GLY A 269 6.84 -1.39 -1.33
CA GLY A 269 5.61 -1.56 -0.56
C GLY A 269 4.34 -1.43 -1.40
N THR A 270 3.18 -1.45 -0.73
CA THR A 270 1.86 -1.47 -1.37
C THR A 270 1.27 -0.09 -1.63
N ARG A 271 1.97 1.00 -1.29
CA ARG A 271 1.46 2.39 -1.34
C ARG A 271 0.19 2.61 -0.50
N ALA A 272 -0.14 1.67 0.36
CA ALA A 272 -1.22 1.75 1.33
C ALA A 272 -0.84 0.89 2.52
N PHE A 273 -1.25 1.32 3.70
CA PHE A 273 -1.22 0.45 4.86
C PHE A 273 -2.31 -0.61 4.69
N VAL A 274 -2.00 -1.88 4.90
CA VAL A 274 -2.91 -2.99 4.66
C VAL A 274 -2.96 -3.89 5.89
N LYS A 275 -4.16 -4.10 6.43
CA LYS A 275 -4.38 -4.94 7.62
C LYS A 275 -4.09 -6.42 7.32
N TYR A 276 -4.65 -6.93 6.24
CA TYR A 276 -4.46 -8.29 5.75
C TYR A 276 -3.90 -8.23 4.34
N ASN A 277 -2.68 -8.68 4.13
CA ASN A 277 -2.07 -8.65 2.80
C ASN A 277 -1.98 -10.06 2.22
N PRO A 278 -2.92 -10.47 1.36
CA PRO A 278 -2.96 -11.83 0.83
C PRO A 278 -1.88 -12.09 -0.22
N ILE A 279 -1.33 -11.05 -0.81
CA ILE A 279 -0.46 -11.16 -1.99
C ILE A 279 1.03 -11.26 -1.61
N ILE A 280 1.44 -10.65 -0.50
CA ILE A 280 2.86 -10.54 -0.12
C ILE A 280 3.60 -11.88 -0.06
N PRO A 281 3.07 -12.96 0.54
CA PRO A 281 3.79 -14.24 0.56
C PRO A 281 4.05 -14.79 -0.84
N ALA A 282 3.08 -14.71 -1.73
CA ALA A 282 3.22 -15.12 -3.11
C ALA A 282 4.19 -14.23 -3.88
N GLN A 283 4.06 -12.91 -3.75
CA GLN A 283 4.88 -11.94 -4.45
C GLN A 283 6.36 -12.04 -4.08
N MET A 284 6.66 -12.38 -2.83
CA MET A 284 8.02 -12.42 -2.34
C MET A 284 8.70 -13.79 -2.51
N TYR A 285 7.93 -14.86 -2.64
CA TYR A 285 8.49 -16.19 -2.58
C TYR A 285 8.05 -17.15 -3.69
N ALA A 286 6.96 -16.85 -4.40
CA ALA A 286 6.41 -17.75 -5.40
C ALA A 286 6.60 -17.23 -6.84
N PRO A 287 7.11 -18.03 -7.78
CA PRO A 287 7.36 -17.60 -9.16
C PRO A 287 6.07 -17.29 -9.93
N TRP A 288 4.94 -17.89 -9.57
CA TRP A 288 3.66 -17.73 -10.29
C TRP A 288 3.09 -16.29 -10.23
N LEU A 289 3.51 -15.47 -9.24
CA LEU A 289 3.03 -14.09 -9.08
C LEU A 289 4.09 -13.04 -9.45
N SER A 290 5.08 -13.35 -10.24
CA SER A 290 6.16 -12.47 -10.68
C SER A 290 6.95 -11.78 -9.53
N ARG A 291 8.18 -11.55 -9.63
CA ARG A 291 9.19 -10.98 -8.71
C ARG A 291 10.23 -11.99 -8.24
N MET A 292 10.24 -13.19 -8.84
CA MET A 292 11.29 -14.19 -8.63
C MET A 292 12.22 -14.23 -9.85
N PRO A 293 13.44 -14.80 -9.75
CA PRO A 293 14.37 -14.88 -10.87
C PRO A 293 13.75 -15.50 -12.13
N GLY A 294 13.82 -14.82 -13.26
CA GLY A 294 13.27 -15.28 -14.52
C GLY A 294 11.74 -15.34 -14.59
N SER A 295 11.04 -14.67 -13.66
CA SER A 295 9.58 -14.81 -13.49
C SER A 295 8.74 -14.35 -14.69
N LEU A 296 9.28 -13.50 -15.57
CA LEU A 296 8.55 -13.05 -16.77
C LEU A 296 8.34 -14.13 -17.83
N ASN A 297 9.05 -15.26 -17.70
CA ASN A 297 8.87 -16.42 -18.59
C ASN A 297 8.78 -17.70 -17.78
N PRO A 298 7.63 -18.39 -17.74
CA PRO A 298 7.48 -19.64 -16.97
C PRO A 298 8.49 -20.73 -17.31
N SER A 299 9.04 -20.75 -18.54
CA SER A 299 10.08 -21.71 -18.93
C SER A 299 11.43 -21.45 -18.25
N TYR A 300 11.62 -20.28 -17.64
CA TYR A 300 12.83 -19.89 -16.91
C TYR A 300 12.75 -20.11 -15.40
N TRP A 301 11.61 -20.57 -14.89
CA TRP A 301 11.44 -20.81 -13.46
C TRP A 301 12.32 -21.99 -13.02
N ASN A 302 13.40 -21.64 -12.33
CA ASN A 302 14.37 -22.61 -11.81
C ASN A 302 14.23 -22.88 -10.33
N TYR A 303 13.43 -22.05 -9.65
CA TYR A 303 13.04 -22.21 -8.28
C TYR A 303 11.54 -22.52 -8.24
N GLN A 304 11.22 -23.70 -7.75
CA GLN A 304 9.85 -24.12 -7.49
C GLN A 304 9.83 -24.88 -6.17
N ASN A 305 9.00 -24.40 -5.27
CA ASN A 305 8.64 -25.11 -4.06
C ASN A 305 7.12 -25.29 -4.09
N SER A 306 6.66 -26.48 -4.45
CA SER A 306 5.24 -26.76 -4.67
C SER A 306 4.38 -26.51 -3.43
N SER A 307 4.94 -26.75 -2.23
CA SER A 307 4.23 -26.47 -0.97
C SER A 307 4.09 -24.97 -0.73
N LEU A 308 5.12 -24.20 -1.03
CA LEU A 308 5.09 -22.73 -0.91
C LEU A 308 4.15 -22.14 -1.96
N ASP A 309 4.15 -22.66 -3.18
CA ASP A 309 3.22 -22.23 -4.23
C ASP A 309 1.76 -22.51 -3.83
N GLU A 310 1.46 -23.71 -3.34
CA GLU A 310 0.11 -24.08 -2.88
C GLU A 310 -0.35 -23.20 -1.72
N ILE A 311 0.49 -23.00 -0.69
CA ILE A 311 0.13 -22.19 0.47
C ILE A 311 -0.06 -20.73 0.07
N SER A 312 0.83 -20.18 -0.76
CA SER A 312 0.71 -18.80 -1.20
C SER A 312 -0.53 -18.56 -2.07
N GLN A 313 -0.95 -19.54 -2.88
CA GLN A 313 -2.22 -19.50 -3.60
C GLN A 313 -3.42 -19.57 -2.66
N LYS A 314 -3.41 -20.43 -1.64
CA LYS A 314 -4.49 -20.47 -0.63
C LYS A 314 -4.67 -19.12 0.05
N ILE A 315 -3.58 -18.46 0.41
CA ILE A 315 -3.65 -17.13 1.03
C ILE A 315 -4.17 -16.10 0.03
N ALA A 316 -3.61 -16.06 -1.19
CA ALA A 316 -3.94 -15.08 -2.21
C ALA A 316 -5.40 -15.15 -2.68
N PHE A 317 -5.97 -16.35 -2.72
CA PHE A 317 -7.33 -16.60 -3.16
C PHE A 317 -8.32 -16.87 -2.01
N PHE A 318 -7.96 -16.50 -0.78
CA PHE A 318 -8.82 -16.61 0.41
C PHE A 318 -9.35 -18.04 0.67
N ASN A 319 -8.55 -19.06 0.36
CA ASN A 319 -8.91 -20.46 0.56
C ASN A 319 -8.47 -20.96 1.95
N PHE A 320 -9.12 -20.46 2.98
CA PHE A 320 -8.97 -20.84 4.39
C PHE A 320 -10.33 -20.75 5.10
N THR A 321 -10.45 -21.35 6.26
CA THR A 321 -11.72 -21.53 6.97
C THR A 321 -11.81 -20.78 8.31
N SER A 322 -10.71 -20.19 8.76
CA SER A 322 -10.65 -19.39 9.98
C SER A 322 -9.48 -18.40 9.96
N GLU A 323 -9.47 -17.46 10.91
CA GLU A 323 -8.35 -16.56 11.13
C GLU A 323 -7.08 -17.33 11.53
N GLU A 324 -7.21 -18.32 12.40
CA GLU A 324 -6.11 -19.13 12.87
C GLU A 324 -5.46 -19.91 11.71
N GLU A 325 -6.26 -20.51 10.84
CA GLU A 325 -5.75 -21.21 9.65
C GLU A 325 -5.00 -20.24 8.72
N ARG A 326 -5.59 -19.06 8.45
CA ARG A 326 -4.95 -18.04 7.63
C ARG A 326 -3.60 -17.62 8.22
N ASN A 327 -3.57 -17.32 9.51
CA ASN A 327 -2.35 -16.89 10.19
C ASN A 327 -1.29 -18.00 10.21
N GLN A 328 -1.71 -19.27 10.32
CA GLN A 328 -0.82 -20.42 10.19
C GLN A 328 -0.24 -20.52 8.77
N LEU A 329 -1.08 -20.39 7.73
CA LEU A 329 -0.63 -20.41 6.35
C LEU A 329 0.38 -19.30 6.06
N VAL A 330 0.14 -18.08 6.56
CA VAL A 330 1.08 -16.95 6.41
C VAL A 330 2.40 -17.25 7.13
N GLY A 331 2.35 -17.76 8.36
CA GLY A 331 3.53 -18.17 9.12
C GLY A 331 4.34 -19.26 8.40
N ASP A 332 3.69 -20.27 7.85
CA ASP A 332 4.32 -21.36 7.12
C ASP A 332 4.94 -20.87 5.80
N ALA A 333 4.26 -20.01 5.05
CA ALA A 333 4.81 -19.42 3.83
C ALA A 333 6.06 -18.58 4.12
N VAL A 334 6.03 -17.74 5.16
CA VAL A 334 7.18 -16.93 5.59
C VAL A 334 8.33 -17.83 6.05
N LYS A 335 8.04 -18.86 6.84
CA LYS A 335 9.04 -19.83 7.30
C LYS A 335 9.75 -20.50 6.14
N MET A 336 8.98 -21.05 5.18
CA MET A 336 9.54 -21.69 4.01
C MET A 336 10.33 -20.72 3.13
N GLY A 337 9.80 -19.50 2.90
CA GLY A 337 10.48 -18.50 2.12
C GLY A 337 11.81 -18.06 2.70
N ILE A 338 11.87 -17.84 4.03
CA ILE A 338 13.12 -17.54 4.74
C ILE A 338 14.10 -18.73 4.64
N GLN A 339 13.62 -19.94 4.81
CA GLN A 339 14.45 -21.15 4.70
C GLN A 339 15.04 -21.33 3.29
N GLU A 340 14.30 -21.03 2.26
CA GLU A 340 14.79 -21.09 0.87
C GLU A 340 15.81 -19.99 0.57
N SER A 341 15.69 -18.83 1.19
CA SER A 341 16.62 -17.70 1.09
C SER A 341 16.95 -17.29 -0.36
N VAL A 342 15.97 -17.40 -1.26
CA VAL A 342 16.08 -16.84 -2.60
C VAL A 342 15.94 -15.31 -2.54
N ARG A 343 15.18 -14.82 -1.56
CA ARG A 343 15.14 -13.41 -1.19
C ARG A 343 15.63 -13.23 0.24
N ILE A 344 16.57 -12.31 0.43
CA ILE A 344 17.15 -11.96 1.72
C ILE A 344 16.68 -10.53 2.05
N PHE A 345 15.84 -10.40 3.06
CA PHE A 345 15.44 -9.09 3.57
C PHE A 345 16.54 -8.53 4.47
N VAL A 346 16.78 -7.23 4.36
CA VAL A 346 17.86 -6.55 5.10
C VAL A 346 17.35 -5.46 6.00
N ALA A 347 16.58 -4.51 5.45
CA ALA A 347 16.04 -3.39 6.21
C ALA A 347 14.68 -2.94 5.68
N GLN A 348 13.77 -2.59 6.57
CA GLN A 348 12.59 -1.78 6.27
C GLN A 348 12.98 -0.31 6.41
N LYS A 349 12.68 0.49 5.38
CA LYS A 349 12.99 1.92 5.39
C LYS A 349 11.94 2.72 6.14
N THR A 350 12.36 3.87 6.64
CA THR A 350 11.48 4.96 7.05
C THR A 350 11.82 6.16 6.17
N ASP A 351 10.89 6.60 5.37
CA ASP A 351 11.10 7.68 4.42
C ASP A 351 10.57 9.01 4.99
N PRO A 352 11.42 10.05 5.13
CA PRO A 352 11.02 11.38 5.59
C PRO A 352 10.50 12.21 4.41
N PHE A 353 9.26 12.67 4.51
CA PHE A 353 8.64 13.61 3.59
C PHE A 353 8.60 15.01 4.22
N VAL A 354 8.58 16.05 3.39
CA VAL A 354 8.58 17.44 3.85
C VAL A 354 7.43 18.25 3.24
N ALA A 355 6.82 19.06 4.06
CA ALA A 355 5.87 20.10 3.66
C ALA A 355 6.21 21.43 4.35
N SER A 356 5.73 22.53 3.79
CA SER A 356 5.73 23.85 4.46
C SER A 356 4.81 23.80 5.68
N ALA A 357 5.22 24.39 6.79
CA ALA A 357 4.39 24.55 8.00
C ALA A 357 3.10 25.36 7.74
N ASN A 358 2.99 26.03 6.60
CA ASN A 358 1.78 26.70 6.17
C ASN A 358 0.72 25.75 5.60
N VAL A 359 1.09 24.53 5.22
CA VAL A 359 0.16 23.51 4.75
C VAL A 359 -0.30 22.67 5.93
N GLN A 360 -1.59 22.73 6.21
CA GLN A 360 -2.20 22.07 7.35
C GLN A 360 -3.05 20.88 6.92
N ALA A 361 -3.37 20.00 7.89
CA ALA A 361 -4.29 18.88 7.73
C ALA A 361 -3.84 17.81 6.73
N LEU A 362 -2.54 17.67 6.50
CA LEU A 362 -2.00 16.56 5.72
C LEU A 362 -2.21 15.25 6.48
N VAL A 363 -2.58 14.21 5.75
CA VAL A 363 -2.77 12.87 6.30
C VAL A 363 -1.49 12.06 6.07
N ASN A 364 -0.77 11.78 7.13
CA ASN A 364 0.39 10.89 7.08
C ASN A 364 -0.06 9.42 7.14
N ASP A 365 -0.49 8.90 5.99
CA ASP A 365 -0.89 7.51 5.82
C ASP A 365 0.28 6.57 6.14
N PHE A 366 0.06 5.51 6.91
CA PHE A 366 1.14 4.61 7.33
C PHE A 366 1.81 3.84 6.19
N GLY A 367 1.19 3.75 5.02
CA GLY A 367 1.77 3.12 3.83
C GLY A 367 2.19 4.08 2.74
N ALA A 368 1.48 5.21 2.59
CA ALA A 368 1.72 6.18 1.51
C ALA A 368 2.31 7.50 1.98
N GLY A 369 2.38 7.75 3.29
CA GLY A 369 2.79 9.03 3.80
C GLY A 369 1.87 10.17 3.36
N ILE A 370 2.43 11.36 3.22
CA ILE A 370 1.69 12.53 2.74
C ILE A 370 1.35 12.46 1.25
N THR A 371 1.83 11.47 0.51
CA THR A 371 1.43 11.24 -0.89
C THR A 371 0.08 10.54 -1.02
N SER A 372 -0.54 10.19 0.10
CA SER A 372 -1.87 9.60 0.16
C SER A 372 -2.92 10.53 -0.45
N LYS A 373 -3.91 9.95 -1.13
CA LYS A 373 -5.10 10.67 -1.60
C LYS A 373 -5.74 11.54 -0.51
N TYR A 374 -5.79 11.05 0.72
CA TYR A 374 -6.39 11.76 1.85
C TYR A 374 -5.68 13.06 2.19
N SER A 375 -4.37 13.19 1.93
CA SER A 375 -3.64 14.43 2.16
C SER A 375 -4.20 15.58 1.35
N LEU A 376 -4.31 15.45 0.02
CA LEU A 376 -4.81 16.54 -0.83
C LEU A 376 -6.32 16.74 -0.73
N LEU A 377 -7.09 15.73 -0.29
CA LEU A 377 -8.51 15.90 0.04
C LEU A 377 -8.72 16.78 1.28
N ASN A 378 -7.76 16.81 2.22
CA ASN A 378 -7.83 17.54 3.48
C ASN A 378 -6.93 18.77 3.55
N ALA A 379 -5.90 18.86 2.70
CA ALA A 379 -4.90 19.91 2.72
C ALA A 379 -5.53 21.31 2.73
N ARG A 380 -5.05 22.16 3.64
CA ARG A 380 -5.49 23.54 3.83
C ARG A 380 -4.26 24.46 3.94
N SER A 381 -4.39 25.69 3.48
CA SER A 381 -3.42 26.74 3.79
C SER A 381 -3.82 27.47 5.07
N ALA A 382 -2.85 27.94 5.84
CA ALA A 382 -3.08 28.76 7.02
C ALA A 382 -3.75 30.13 6.73
N GLY A 383 -3.92 30.51 5.44
CA GLY A 383 -4.56 31.73 4.98
C GLY A 383 -5.96 31.50 4.42
N ASN A 384 -6.80 32.57 4.42
CA ASN A 384 -8.13 32.57 3.80
C ASN A 384 -8.00 32.94 2.31
N GLY A 385 -8.47 32.08 1.39
CA GLY A 385 -8.55 32.37 -0.05
C GLY A 385 -8.52 31.11 -0.92
N ASN A 386 -8.57 31.27 -2.24
CA ASN A 386 -8.36 30.18 -3.20
C ASN A 386 -6.99 29.53 -2.96
N ILE A 387 -7.00 28.24 -2.73
CA ILE A 387 -5.81 27.51 -2.31
C ILE A 387 -5.29 26.74 -3.51
N SER A 388 -4.17 27.21 -4.06
CA SER A 388 -3.36 26.45 -5.01
C SER A 388 -2.11 25.96 -4.29
N LEU A 389 -1.76 24.68 -4.45
CA LEU A 389 -0.54 24.09 -3.90
C LEU A 389 0.44 23.75 -5.02
N ASP A 390 1.69 24.18 -4.86
CA ASP A 390 2.83 23.80 -5.70
C ASP A 390 3.55 22.61 -5.06
N ILE A 391 3.47 21.45 -5.72
CA ILE A 391 3.94 20.18 -5.19
C ILE A 391 5.12 19.71 -6.02
N GLY A 392 6.30 19.62 -5.42
CA GLY A 392 7.43 18.99 -6.04
C GLY A 392 7.25 17.48 -6.16
N VAL A 393 7.59 16.90 -7.29
CA VAL A 393 7.66 15.44 -7.51
C VAL A 393 8.96 15.10 -8.24
N LYS A 394 9.56 13.97 -7.90
CA LYS A 394 10.85 13.59 -8.52
C LYS A 394 10.74 13.41 -10.03
N GLN A 395 9.64 12.83 -10.47
CA GLN A 395 9.29 12.61 -11.89
C GLN A 395 7.78 12.73 -12.05
N ILE A 396 7.29 13.10 -13.22
CA ILE A 396 5.85 13.27 -13.45
C ILE A 396 5.23 12.29 -14.44
N HIS A 397 6.02 11.64 -15.27
CA HIS A 397 5.53 10.72 -16.30
C HIS A 397 6.56 9.63 -16.54
N GLN A 398 6.28 8.43 -16.07
CA GLN A 398 7.18 7.27 -16.17
C GLN A 398 6.57 6.06 -16.87
N GLY A 399 5.34 6.14 -17.27
CA GLY A 399 4.61 5.08 -17.92
C GLY A 399 3.30 5.60 -18.47
N SER A 400 2.49 4.73 -19.02
CA SER A 400 1.18 5.10 -19.52
C SER A 400 0.19 5.40 -18.39
N TRP A 401 -0.75 6.30 -18.67
CA TRP A 401 -1.88 6.63 -17.81
C TRP A 401 -3.15 5.85 -18.16
N ASN A 402 -3.06 4.79 -18.98
CA ASN A 402 -4.20 3.90 -19.19
C ASN A 402 -4.53 3.10 -17.93
N THR A 403 -5.81 2.81 -17.71
CA THR A 403 -6.30 2.13 -16.51
C THR A 403 -6.18 0.60 -16.57
N ILE A 404 -5.77 0.04 -17.71
CA ILE A 404 -5.74 -1.41 -17.93
C ILE A 404 -4.42 -2.01 -17.43
N THR A 405 -3.29 -1.50 -17.95
CA THR A 405 -1.95 -1.95 -17.55
C THR A 405 -1.00 -0.80 -17.26
N GLY A 406 -1.47 0.42 -17.32
CA GLY A 406 -0.73 1.64 -16.99
C GLY A 406 -0.80 1.99 -15.50
N VAL A 407 -0.39 3.22 -15.18
CA VAL A 407 -0.44 3.80 -13.80
C VAL A 407 0.27 2.92 -12.76
N GLN A 408 1.34 2.24 -13.16
CA GLN A 408 2.06 1.30 -12.29
C GLN A 408 3.19 1.95 -11.50
N ASP A 409 3.69 3.11 -11.94
CA ASP A 409 4.74 3.83 -11.24
C ASP A 409 4.19 4.69 -10.09
N LEU A 410 5.06 4.97 -9.11
CA LEU A 410 4.71 5.71 -7.90
C LEU A 410 4.19 7.13 -8.20
N TYR A 411 4.78 7.79 -9.17
CA TYR A 411 4.49 9.21 -9.46
C TYR A 411 3.14 9.37 -10.14
N SER A 412 2.91 8.62 -11.22
CA SER A 412 1.63 8.59 -11.95
C SER A 412 0.49 8.13 -11.05
N ALA A 413 0.70 7.07 -10.25
CA ALA A 413 -0.32 6.52 -9.37
C ALA A 413 -0.77 7.50 -8.28
N SER A 414 0.15 8.27 -7.70
CA SER A 414 -0.18 9.27 -6.68
C SER A 414 -1.11 10.34 -7.23
N ILE A 415 -0.82 10.87 -8.43
CA ILE A 415 -1.66 11.89 -9.08
C ILE A 415 -2.96 11.28 -9.60
N HIS A 416 -2.88 10.10 -10.24
CA HIS A 416 -4.07 9.42 -10.77
C HIS A 416 -5.10 9.12 -9.68
N SER A 417 -4.66 8.74 -8.47
CA SER A 417 -5.56 8.48 -7.35
C SER A 417 -6.41 9.69 -6.94
N LEU A 418 -5.99 10.91 -7.25
CA LEU A 418 -6.73 12.14 -6.96
C LEU A 418 -7.83 12.42 -7.99
N ILE A 419 -7.61 12.00 -9.24
CA ILE A 419 -8.54 12.23 -10.34
C ILE A 419 -9.50 11.05 -10.57
N ALA A 420 -9.22 9.88 -9.98
CA ALA A 420 -10.07 8.68 -10.09
C ALA A 420 -10.44 8.13 -8.71
N ASP A 421 -11.72 7.91 -8.50
CA ASP A 421 -12.27 7.33 -7.30
C ASP A 421 -12.63 5.86 -7.53
N ALA A 422 -12.06 4.96 -6.73
CA ALA A 422 -12.38 3.54 -6.76
C ALA A 422 -13.60 3.18 -5.90
N ALA A 423 -14.07 1.95 -6.01
CA ALA A 423 -15.14 1.40 -5.15
C ALA A 423 -14.83 1.52 -3.66
N THR A 424 -13.61 1.14 -3.30
CA THR A 424 -13.07 1.11 -1.93
C THR A 424 -11.65 1.67 -1.90
N PHE A 425 -11.22 2.09 -0.71
CA PHE A 425 -9.83 2.42 -0.40
C PHE A 425 -9.41 1.73 0.89
N ARG A 426 -8.14 1.86 1.27
CA ARG A 426 -7.67 1.42 2.58
C ARG A 426 -7.74 2.58 3.59
N HIS A 427 -8.13 2.27 4.81
CA HIS A 427 -8.06 3.22 5.93
C HIS A 427 -6.59 3.57 6.20
N PRO A 428 -6.21 4.86 6.28
CA PRO A 428 -4.81 5.27 6.31
C PRO A 428 -4.04 4.76 7.54
N TYR A 429 -4.73 4.40 8.62
CA TYR A 429 -4.11 4.01 9.90
C TYR A 429 -4.41 2.58 10.35
N THR A 430 -5.51 1.98 9.90
CA THR A 430 -5.83 0.58 10.24
C THR A 430 -5.58 -0.38 9.07
N GLY A 431 -5.49 0.12 7.85
CA GLY A 431 -5.34 -0.71 6.67
C GLY A 431 -6.57 -1.54 6.31
N GLU A 432 -7.68 -1.33 6.99
CA GLU A 432 -8.96 -1.97 6.68
C GLU A 432 -9.55 -1.42 5.39
N VAL A 433 -10.36 -2.24 4.72
CA VAL A 433 -11.15 -1.77 3.59
C VAL A 433 -12.18 -0.75 4.06
N VAL A 434 -12.20 0.42 3.41
CA VAL A 434 -13.22 1.44 3.61
C VAL A 434 -13.98 1.67 2.32
N SER A 435 -15.28 1.81 2.44
CA SER A 435 -16.14 2.19 1.33
C SER A 435 -15.78 3.59 0.81
N PHE A 436 -15.70 3.74 -0.50
CA PHE A 436 -15.50 5.03 -1.14
C PHE A 436 -16.65 5.33 -2.10
N ARG A 437 -16.62 4.82 -3.36
CA ARG A 437 -17.71 5.05 -4.32
C ARG A 437 -18.76 3.94 -4.34
N SER A 438 -18.49 2.78 -3.71
CA SER A 438 -19.43 1.64 -3.63
C SER A 438 -19.67 1.22 -2.19
N PRO A 439 -20.42 2.01 -1.39
CA PRO A 439 -20.79 1.59 -0.04
C PRO A 439 -21.60 0.31 -0.09
N TRP A 440 -21.10 -0.72 0.60
CA TRP A 440 -21.85 -1.96 0.76
C TRP A 440 -22.97 -1.79 1.79
N ARG A 441 -24.09 -2.44 1.53
CA ARG A 441 -25.31 -2.46 2.35
C ARG A 441 -25.43 -3.74 3.13
N GLU A 442 -25.07 -4.84 2.47
CA GLU A 442 -25.23 -6.18 3.01
C GLU A 442 -24.14 -7.10 2.47
N ILE A 443 -23.67 -7.98 3.34
CA ILE A 443 -22.82 -9.10 2.99
C ILE A 443 -23.53 -10.34 3.44
N THR A 444 -23.79 -11.29 2.53
CA THR A 444 -24.42 -12.56 2.83
C THR A 444 -23.41 -13.68 2.60
N THR A 445 -23.21 -14.54 3.59
CA THR A 445 -22.36 -15.73 3.48
C THR A 445 -22.83 -16.78 4.48
N GLU A 446 -22.64 -18.06 4.15
CA GLU A 446 -22.86 -19.19 5.07
C GLU A 446 -21.53 -19.76 5.58
N GLY A 447 -20.48 -18.92 5.59
CA GLY A 447 -19.16 -19.30 6.04
C GLY A 447 -18.26 -19.83 4.89
N PRO A 448 -17.05 -20.30 5.22
CA PRO A 448 -16.02 -20.61 4.23
C PRO A 448 -16.33 -21.79 3.31
N ILE A 449 -17.17 -22.70 3.76
CA ILE A 449 -17.57 -23.91 3.01
C ILE A 449 -19.05 -23.92 2.65
N GLY A 450 -19.84 -22.99 3.22
CA GLY A 450 -21.25 -22.84 2.92
C GLY A 450 -21.44 -22.31 1.49
N LYS A 451 -22.64 -22.53 0.94
CA LYS A 451 -22.98 -22.09 -0.40
C LYS A 451 -24.34 -21.40 -0.37
N ILE A 452 -24.38 -20.21 -0.93
CA ILE A 452 -25.62 -19.47 -1.18
C ILE A 452 -26.05 -19.66 -2.62
N ASP A 453 -27.35 -19.71 -2.86
CA ASP A 453 -27.89 -19.83 -4.22
C ASP A 453 -27.64 -18.54 -5.01
N VAL A 454 -27.24 -18.70 -6.26
CA VAL A 454 -27.10 -17.59 -7.21
C VAL A 454 -28.42 -17.48 -7.98
N PRO A 455 -29.15 -16.34 -7.88
CA PRO A 455 -30.40 -16.14 -8.61
C PRO A 455 -30.24 -16.26 -10.12
N SER A 456 -31.30 -16.67 -10.80
CA SER A 456 -31.28 -16.90 -12.27
C SER A 456 -31.08 -15.61 -13.08
N ASP A 457 -31.34 -14.45 -12.50
CA ASP A 457 -31.14 -13.13 -13.12
C ASP A 457 -29.76 -12.53 -12.86
N VAL A 458 -28.85 -13.26 -12.23
CA VAL A 458 -27.42 -12.93 -12.18
C VAL A 458 -26.82 -13.18 -13.56
N ILE A 459 -26.08 -12.21 -14.06
CA ILE A 459 -25.50 -12.23 -15.39
C ILE A 459 -23.99 -12.12 -15.36
N LYS A 460 -23.36 -12.66 -16.40
CA LYS A 460 -21.95 -12.48 -16.73
C LYS A 460 -21.79 -12.38 -18.24
N TRP A 461 -20.76 -11.70 -18.69
CA TRP A 461 -20.51 -11.62 -20.12
C TRP A 461 -19.94 -12.94 -20.66
N ASN A 462 -20.44 -13.35 -21.82
CA ASN A 462 -19.89 -14.49 -22.55
C ASN A 462 -19.20 -13.99 -23.81
N GLN A 463 -17.88 -14.05 -23.83
CA GLN A 463 -17.04 -13.56 -24.92
C GLN A 463 -17.30 -14.33 -26.25
N THR A 464 -17.54 -15.63 -26.20
CA THR A 464 -17.80 -16.43 -27.42
C THR A 464 -19.14 -16.08 -28.04
N LEU A 465 -20.17 -15.86 -27.22
CA LEU A 465 -21.52 -15.53 -27.68
C LEU A 465 -21.74 -14.02 -27.90
N GLN A 466 -20.81 -13.20 -27.43
CA GLN A 466 -20.89 -11.73 -27.46
C GLN A 466 -22.21 -11.19 -26.87
N GLN A 467 -22.59 -11.73 -25.71
CA GLN A 467 -23.81 -11.34 -25.00
C GLN A 467 -23.74 -11.64 -23.51
N TRP A 468 -24.54 -10.94 -22.73
CA TRP A 468 -24.82 -11.30 -21.36
C TRP A 468 -25.55 -12.63 -21.27
N VAL A 469 -25.07 -13.52 -20.41
CA VAL A 469 -25.71 -14.81 -20.14
C VAL A 469 -25.99 -14.94 -18.65
N GLN A 470 -27.04 -15.68 -18.32
CA GLN A 470 -27.36 -16.01 -16.93
C GLN A 470 -26.28 -16.90 -16.33
N ALA A 471 -26.04 -16.78 -15.02
CA ALA A 471 -25.06 -17.57 -14.28
C ALA A 471 -25.28 -19.09 -14.36
N GLY A 472 -26.50 -19.51 -14.68
CA GLY A 472 -26.92 -20.91 -14.84
C GLY A 472 -27.73 -21.41 -13.65
N GLU A 473 -28.69 -22.29 -13.94
CA GLU A 473 -29.55 -22.90 -12.94
C GLU A 473 -28.72 -23.79 -11.98
N GLY A 474 -28.97 -23.65 -10.69
CA GLY A 474 -28.22 -24.38 -9.64
C GLY A 474 -26.81 -23.85 -9.35
N SER A 475 -26.45 -22.70 -9.91
CA SER A 475 -25.20 -22.03 -9.55
C SER A 475 -25.19 -21.59 -8.09
N THR A 476 -24.03 -21.71 -7.42
CA THR A 476 -23.84 -21.27 -6.04
C THR A 476 -22.60 -20.37 -5.92
N ALA A 477 -22.60 -19.52 -4.91
CA ALA A 477 -21.46 -18.70 -4.51
C ALA A 477 -21.15 -18.88 -3.03
N ILE A 478 -19.96 -18.50 -2.60
CA ILE A 478 -19.61 -18.49 -1.16
C ILE A 478 -20.15 -17.23 -0.49
N SER A 479 -20.08 -16.09 -1.16
CA SER A 479 -20.54 -14.81 -0.63
C SER A 479 -21.27 -13.99 -1.67
N LYS A 480 -22.18 -13.13 -1.18
CA LYS A 480 -22.84 -12.07 -1.93
C LYS A 480 -22.50 -10.72 -1.29
N VAL A 481 -22.14 -9.75 -2.07
CA VAL A 481 -21.97 -8.35 -1.66
C VAL A 481 -22.99 -7.48 -2.36
N THR A 482 -23.87 -6.85 -1.59
CA THR A 482 -24.82 -5.84 -2.08
C THR A 482 -24.26 -4.45 -1.81
N PHE A 483 -24.08 -3.65 -2.82
CA PHE A 483 -23.56 -2.29 -2.73
C PHE A 483 -24.34 -1.29 -3.57
N THR A 484 -24.23 -0.02 -3.21
CA THR A 484 -24.91 1.09 -3.90
C THR A 484 -23.86 2.02 -4.49
N PRO A 485 -23.68 2.06 -5.83
CA PRO A 485 -22.77 3.00 -6.46
C PRO A 485 -23.16 4.46 -6.15
N LEU A 486 -22.19 5.25 -5.70
CA LEU A 486 -22.37 6.71 -5.53
C LEU A 486 -22.03 7.40 -6.85
N TYR A 487 -22.99 7.46 -7.74
CA TYR A 487 -22.86 8.14 -9.02
C TYR A 487 -22.64 9.65 -8.85
N SER A 488 -21.97 10.23 -9.83
CA SER A 488 -21.78 11.68 -10.00
C SER A 488 -21.73 11.97 -11.50
N ASN A 489 -21.55 13.21 -11.89
CA ASN A 489 -21.10 13.47 -13.24
C ASN A 489 -19.64 13.02 -13.42
N TRP A 490 -19.30 12.53 -14.62
CA TRP A 490 -17.93 12.47 -15.08
C TRP A 490 -17.35 13.89 -15.21
N HIS A 491 -16.03 14.04 -15.23
CA HIS A 491 -15.39 15.37 -15.33
C HIS A 491 -15.86 16.18 -16.55
N HIS A 492 -16.31 15.56 -17.63
CA HIS A 492 -16.87 16.23 -18.82
C HIS A 492 -18.37 16.55 -18.69
N GLY A 493 -18.98 16.32 -17.53
CA GLY A 493 -20.36 16.75 -17.21
C GLY A 493 -21.46 15.74 -17.56
N ILE A 494 -21.14 14.60 -18.18
CA ILE A 494 -22.15 13.53 -18.40
C ILE A 494 -22.39 12.77 -17.11
N PRO A 495 -23.63 12.51 -16.72
CA PRO A 495 -23.95 11.68 -15.56
C PRO A 495 -23.44 10.25 -15.72
N MET A 496 -22.85 9.71 -14.65
CA MET A 496 -22.60 8.28 -14.51
C MET A 496 -23.93 7.54 -14.29
N ASP A 497 -24.00 6.32 -14.80
CA ASP A 497 -25.14 5.43 -14.60
C ASP A 497 -24.72 3.95 -14.62
N VAL A 498 -25.70 3.06 -14.59
CA VAL A 498 -25.49 1.62 -14.61
C VAL A 498 -24.77 1.13 -15.86
N SER A 499 -24.85 1.85 -16.99
CA SER A 499 -24.15 1.47 -18.23
C SER A 499 -22.63 1.53 -18.08
N ASP A 500 -22.11 2.48 -17.31
CA ASP A 500 -20.69 2.58 -16.98
C ASP A 500 -20.23 1.37 -16.15
N MET A 501 -21.04 0.96 -15.17
CA MET A 501 -20.76 -0.22 -14.34
C MET A 501 -20.79 -1.51 -15.16
N MET A 502 -21.81 -1.66 -16.00
CA MET A 502 -21.94 -2.85 -16.86
C MET A 502 -20.81 -2.94 -17.88
N TYR A 503 -20.35 -1.81 -18.43
CA TYR A 503 -19.24 -1.83 -19.37
C TYR A 503 -17.90 -2.17 -18.70
N ALA A 504 -17.67 -1.70 -17.50
CA ALA A 504 -16.48 -2.08 -16.72
C ALA A 504 -16.48 -3.58 -16.39
N ASP A 505 -17.64 -4.14 -16.03
CA ASP A 505 -17.82 -5.58 -15.80
C ASP A 505 -17.61 -6.36 -17.11
N TYR A 506 -18.25 -5.95 -18.22
CA TYR A 506 -18.04 -6.48 -19.56
C TYR A 506 -16.56 -6.54 -19.94
N PHE A 507 -15.86 -5.43 -19.81
CA PHE A 507 -14.44 -5.32 -20.18
C PHE A 507 -13.59 -6.34 -19.44
N THR A 508 -13.86 -6.52 -18.14
CA THR A 508 -13.14 -7.49 -17.32
C THR A 508 -13.35 -8.93 -17.83
N TYR A 509 -14.57 -9.30 -18.21
CA TYR A 509 -14.85 -10.62 -18.77
C TYR A 509 -14.28 -10.79 -20.19
N GLU A 510 -14.44 -9.79 -21.06
CA GLU A 510 -13.99 -9.84 -22.45
C GLU A 510 -12.47 -10.01 -22.51
N TRP A 511 -11.72 -9.12 -21.83
CA TRP A 511 -10.26 -9.12 -21.85
C TRP A 511 -9.62 -10.09 -20.85
N GLY A 512 -10.36 -10.57 -19.88
CA GLY A 512 -9.94 -11.58 -18.92
C GLY A 512 -10.12 -13.03 -19.38
N THR A 513 -10.77 -13.25 -20.51
CA THR A 513 -11.01 -14.59 -21.08
C THR A 513 -10.19 -14.75 -22.37
N ASN A 514 -9.49 -15.87 -22.53
CA ASN A 514 -8.76 -16.18 -23.75
C ASN A 514 -9.50 -17.32 -24.49
N THR A 515 -10.07 -17.03 -25.65
CA THR A 515 -10.79 -18.03 -26.46
C THR A 515 -9.91 -18.79 -27.45
N GLY A 516 -8.62 -18.49 -27.49
CA GLY A 516 -7.63 -19.20 -28.32
C GLY A 516 -7.14 -18.39 -29.52
N PRO A 517 -6.60 -19.08 -30.53
CA PRO A 517 -5.96 -18.41 -31.67
C PRO A 517 -6.91 -17.50 -32.42
N GLY A 518 -6.51 -16.23 -32.59
CA GLY A 518 -7.31 -15.22 -33.29
C GLY A 518 -8.16 -14.34 -32.37
N ASP A 519 -8.12 -14.59 -31.07
CA ASP A 519 -8.69 -13.69 -30.09
C ASP A 519 -7.94 -12.34 -30.09
N ARG A 520 -8.69 -11.24 -30.26
CA ARG A 520 -8.12 -9.88 -30.34
C ARG A 520 -8.21 -9.13 -29.02
N THR A 521 -8.84 -9.73 -28.01
CA THR A 521 -9.10 -9.15 -26.69
C THR A 521 -8.23 -9.82 -25.61
N VAL A 522 -7.00 -10.19 -25.98
CA VAL A 522 -6.01 -10.76 -25.07
C VAL A 522 -4.82 -9.82 -24.93
N ASP A 523 -4.43 -9.55 -23.70
CA ASP A 523 -3.23 -8.80 -23.37
C ASP A 523 -2.35 -9.59 -22.40
N PRO A 524 -1.05 -9.76 -22.68
CA PRO A 524 -0.17 -10.62 -21.87
C PRO A 524 0.04 -10.14 -20.42
N GLU A 525 -0.19 -8.86 -20.13
CA GLU A 525 -0.05 -8.32 -18.77
C GLU A 525 -1.40 -8.25 -18.03
N PHE A 526 -2.52 -8.08 -18.74
CA PHE A 526 -3.87 -7.99 -18.15
C PHE A 526 -4.55 -9.35 -18.03
N THR A 527 -4.64 -10.10 -19.14
CA THR A 527 -5.48 -11.30 -19.24
C THR A 527 -5.18 -12.37 -18.19
N PRO A 528 -3.92 -12.71 -17.87
CA PRO A 528 -3.65 -13.75 -16.88
C PRO A 528 -4.21 -13.43 -15.49
N ALA A 529 -4.02 -12.21 -15.01
CA ALA A 529 -4.49 -11.79 -13.69
C ALA A 529 -6.03 -11.68 -13.64
N ALA A 530 -6.64 -11.11 -14.69
CA ALA A 530 -8.08 -11.02 -14.82
C ALA A 530 -8.74 -12.41 -14.90
N SER A 531 -8.14 -13.35 -15.64
CA SER A 531 -8.62 -14.72 -15.73
C SER A 531 -8.67 -15.43 -14.38
N GLU A 532 -7.65 -15.26 -13.54
CA GLU A 532 -7.66 -15.83 -12.19
C GLU A 532 -8.75 -15.19 -11.31
N ALA A 533 -8.93 -13.89 -11.38
CA ALA A 533 -10.00 -13.19 -10.64
C ALA A 533 -11.40 -13.64 -11.10
N LEU A 534 -11.60 -13.84 -12.40
CA LEU A 534 -12.87 -14.29 -12.97
C LEU A 534 -13.28 -15.72 -12.52
N LYS A 535 -12.33 -16.58 -12.14
CA LYS A 535 -12.65 -17.91 -11.56
C LYS A 535 -13.43 -17.79 -10.25
N LEU A 536 -13.21 -16.70 -9.52
CA LEU A 536 -13.87 -16.42 -8.25
C LEU A 536 -15.20 -15.69 -8.42
N SER A 537 -15.49 -15.13 -9.61
CA SER A 537 -16.74 -14.45 -9.90
C SER A 537 -17.82 -15.42 -10.40
N LYS A 538 -19.03 -15.29 -9.86
CA LYS A 538 -20.24 -15.98 -10.36
C LYS A 538 -21.12 -15.06 -11.22
N GLY A 539 -20.84 -13.77 -11.23
CA GLY A 539 -21.55 -12.74 -11.96
C GLY A 539 -22.14 -11.68 -11.05
N SER A 540 -22.79 -10.72 -11.70
CA SER A 540 -23.40 -9.56 -11.06
C SER A 540 -24.91 -9.50 -11.35
N ARG A 541 -25.68 -8.97 -10.39
CA ARG A 541 -27.11 -8.70 -10.52
C ARG A 541 -27.35 -7.20 -10.39
N TYR A 542 -27.88 -6.60 -11.43
CA TYR A 542 -28.24 -5.20 -11.47
C TYR A 542 -29.72 -5.04 -11.14
N ILE A 543 -30.06 -4.83 -9.86
CA ILE A 543 -31.46 -4.82 -9.37
C ILE A 543 -32.15 -3.53 -9.74
N THR A 544 -31.46 -2.41 -9.50
CA THR A 544 -31.90 -1.06 -9.82
C THR A 544 -30.68 -0.24 -10.19
N PRO A 545 -30.83 0.95 -10.76
CA PRO A 545 -29.69 1.85 -10.95
C PRO A 545 -28.86 2.08 -9.69
N ASP A 546 -29.48 1.87 -8.53
CA ASP A 546 -28.89 2.21 -7.22
C ASP A 546 -28.31 1.02 -6.46
N ASN A 547 -28.56 -0.24 -6.88
CA ASN A 547 -28.04 -1.41 -6.18
C ASN A 547 -27.50 -2.45 -7.14
N ILE A 548 -26.33 -2.99 -6.78
CA ILE A 548 -25.68 -4.10 -7.50
C ILE A 548 -25.35 -5.19 -6.48
N GLU A 549 -25.58 -6.42 -6.85
CA GLU A 549 -25.15 -7.61 -6.11
C GLU A 549 -24.06 -8.31 -6.89
N SER A 550 -22.92 -8.53 -6.26
CA SER A 550 -21.85 -9.40 -6.77
C SER A 550 -21.85 -10.73 -6.05
N TYR A 551 -21.80 -11.82 -6.79
CA TYR A 551 -21.72 -13.19 -6.29
C TYR A 551 -20.31 -13.72 -6.51
N ILE A 552 -19.62 -14.09 -5.41
CA ILE A 552 -18.19 -14.44 -5.45
C ILE A 552 -17.88 -15.69 -4.63
N ASP A 553 -16.88 -16.45 -5.08
CA ASP A 553 -16.33 -17.60 -4.33
C ASP A 553 -15.19 -17.17 -3.41
N ILE A 554 -15.45 -16.15 -2.60
CA ILE A 554 -14.51 -15.60 -1.62
C ILE A 554 -15.17 -15.57 -0.25
N TRP A 555 -14.43 -16.00 0.76
CA TRP A 555 -14.79 -15.84 2.16
C TRP A 555 -13.62 -15.25 2.96
N HIS A 556 -13.93 -14.40 3.90
CA HIS A 556 -13.00 -13.90 4.90
C HIS A 556 -13.73 -13.69 6.23
N TYR A 557 -13.07 -13.92 7.35
CA TYR A 557 -13.63 -13.69 8.69
C TYR A 557 -13.85 -12.21 9.01
N ASP A 558 -13.12 -11.30 8.35
CA ASP A 558 -13.41 -9.86 8.32
C ASP A 558 -14.26 -9.56 7.08
N GLU A 559 -15.54 -9.24 7.30
CA GLU A 559 -16.49 -8.99 6.21
C GLU A 559 -16.09 -7.82 5.31
N LYS A 560 -15.27 -6.87 5.82
CA LYS A 560 -14.75 -5.77 5.00
C LYS A 560 -13.88 -6.27 3.83
N GLU A 561 -13.14 -7.36 4.04
CA GLU A 561 -12.33 -7.96 2.96
C GLU A 561 -13.23 -8.64 1.90
N ILE A 562 -14.36 -9.24 2.31
CA ILE A 562 -15.38 -9.75 1.37
C ILE A 562 -15.95 -8.58 0.56
N ALA A 563 -16.33 -7.48 1.24
CA ALA A 563 -16.84 -6.28 0.58
C ALA A 563 -15.83 -5.68 -0.41
N GLY A 564 -14.57 -5.60 -0.01
CA GLY A 564 -13.49 -5.09 -0.86
C GLY A 564 -13.24 -5.94 -2.11
N SER A 565 -13.57 -7.24 -2.03
CA SER A 565 -13.42 -8.18 -3.15
C SER A 565 -14.63 -8.20 -4.08
N GLY A 566 -15.83 -7.88 -3.57
CA GLY A 566 -17.07 -7.93 -4.34
C GLY A 566 -17.54 -6.59 -4.87
N ALA A 567 -17.21 -5.47 -4.22
CA ALA A 567 -17.63 -4.15 -4.66
C ALA A 567 -16.72 -3.62 -5.78
N PHE A 568 -17.31 -3.12 -6.85
CA PHE A 568 -16.58 -2.50 -7.96
C PHE A 568 -17.18 -1.14 -8.33
N PHE A 569 -16.44 -0.32 -9.08
CA PHE A 569 -16.89 0.97 -9.59
C PHE A 569 -16.13 1.34 -10.86
N ALA A 570 -16.85 1.91 -11.84
CA ALA A 570 -16.24 2.40 -13.07
C ALA A 570 -15.40 3.65 -12.78
N THR A 571 -14.15 3.66 -13.22
CA THR A 571 -13.22 4.79 -13.06
C THR A 571 -12.96 5.56 -14.35
N GLU A 572 -13.51 5.07 -15.47
CA GLU A 572 -13.43 5.65 -16.82
C GLU A 572 -14.77 5.52 -17.52
N PRO A 573 -15.24 6.55 -18.26
CA PRO A 573 -16.49 6.45 -18.98
C PRO A 573 -16.43 5.39 -20.08
N TRP A 574 -17.53 4.66 -20.25
CA TRP A 574 -17.55 3.51 -21.15
C TRP A 574 -17.22 3.89 -22.60
N GLU A 575 -17.55 5.09 -23.06
CA GLU A 575 -17.28 5.52 -24.44
C GLU A 575 -15.78 5.72 -24.71
N ILE A 576 -15.00 6.14 -23.72
CA ILE A 576 -13.53 6.26 -23.83
C ILE A 576 -12.91 4.85 -23.85
N LEU A 577 -13.38 3.98 -22.96
CA LEU A 577 -12.90 2.60 -22.90
C LEU A 577 -13.24 1.85 -24.20
N ALA A 578 -14.49 2.02 -24.76
CA ALA A 578 -14.89 1.40 -26.01
C ALA A 578 -14.09 1.93 -27.24
N ALA A 579 -13.79 3.22 -27.27
CA ALA A 579 -12.96 3.79 -28.32
C ALA A 579 -11.52 3.25 -28.27
N SER A 580 -10.93 3.17 -27.07
CA SER A 580 -9.60 2.60 -26.89
C SER A 580 -9.55 1.11 -27.24
N GLU A 581 -10.59 0.35 -26.85
CA GLU A 581 -10.74 -1.06 -27.17
C GLU A 581 -10.74 -1.29 -28.70
N ARG A 582 -11.51 -0.53 -29.46
CA ARG A 582 -11.53 -0.63 -30.93
C ARG A 582 -10.16 -0.34 -31.54
N ILE A 583 -9.46 0.68 -31.05
CA ILE A 583 -8.10 1.05 -31.51
C ILE A 583 -7.10 -0.07 -31.26
N VAL A 584 -7.16 -0.69 -30.08
CA VAL A 584 -6.25 -1.78 -29.70
C VAL A 584 -6.57 -3.06 -30.46
N MET A 585 -7.86 -3.41 -30.60
CA MET A 585 -8.32 -4.55 -31.40
C MET A 585 -7.92 -4.42 -32.88
N ASP A 586 -7.85 -3.20 -33.43
CA ASP A 586 -7.36 -2.92 -34.78
C ASP A 586 -5.84 -2.94 -34.90
N GLY A 587 -5.12 -3.17 -33.79
CA GLY A 587 -3.67 -3.24 -33.74
C GLY A 587 -2.96 -1.90 -34.00
N ARG A 588 -3.64 -0.79 -33.75
CA ARG A 588 -3.08 0.56 -33.88
C ARG A 588 -2.31 1.00 -32.63
N LEU A 589 -2.70 0.51 -31.47
CA LEU A 589 -2.06 0.69 -30.17
C LEU A 589 -2.13 -0.65 -29.40
N ALA A 590 -1.50 -0.73 -28.23
CA ALA A 590 -1.60 -1.85 -27.32
C ALA A 590 -1.81 -1.37 -25.88
N TYR A 591 -2.52 -2.13 -25.07
CA TYR A 591 -2.75 -1.76 -23.66
C TYR A 591 -1.50 -1.95 -22.82
N SER A 592 -0.72 -3.01 -23.04
CA SER A 592 0.50 -3.28 -22.28
C SER A 592 1.77 -2.93 -23.06
N ARG A 593 2.84 -2.70 -22.29
CA ARG A 593 4.16 -2.42 -22.84
C ARG A 593 4.73 -3.62 -23.60
N SER A 594 4.53 -4.82 -23.07
CA SER A 594 5.01 -6.05 -23.70
C SER A 594 4.28 -6.33 -25.02
N GLU A 595 2.98 -6.11 -25.06
CA GLU A 595 2.20 -6.27 -26.29
C GLU A 595 2.56 -5.21 -27.34
N ALA A 596 2.76 -3.95 -26.89
CA ALA A 596 3.24 -2.87 -27.76
C ALA A 596 4.57 -3.25 -28.45
N GLN A 597 5.51 -3.77 -27.69
CA GLN A 597 6.79 -4.24 -28.20
C GLN A 597 6.64 -5.44 -29.17
N ALA A 598 5.79 -6.39 -28.83
CA ALA A 598 5.55 -7.58 -29.64
C ALA A 598 4.91 -7.24 -31.00
N LYS A 599 3.98 -6.29 -31.01
CA LYS A 599 3.29 -5.83 -32.22
C LYS A 599 4.03 -4.72 -32.99
N GLY A 600 5.01 -4.07 -32.39
CA GLY A 600 5.72 -2.93 -32.96
C GLY A 600 4.83 -1.69 -33.10
N VAL A 601 3.93 -1.49 -32.12
CA VAL A 601 3.03 -0.32 -32.01
C VAL A 601 3.32 0.44 -30.72
N GLU A 602 2.69 1.59 -30.53
CA GLU A 602 2.84 2.38 -29.33
C GLU A 602 1.97 1.82 -28.16
N TRP A 603 2.47 1.99 -26.97
CA TRP A 603 1.74 1.69 -25.73
C TRP A 603 0.69 2.76 -25.49
N TYR A 604 -0.59 2.40 -25.45
CA TYR A 604 -1.71 3.33 -25.28
C TYR A 604 -1.54 4.19 -24.03
N ASP A 605 -1.58 5.50 -24.23
CA ASP A 605 -1.46 6.48 -23.15
C ASP A 605 -2.43 7.66 -23.38
N PRO A 606 -3.58 7.71 -22.68
CA PRO A 606 -4.63 8.71 -22.92
C PRO A 606 -4.25 10.15 -22.55
N ILE A 607 -3.11 10.37 -21.86
CA ILE A 607 -2.60 11.70 -21.53
C ILE A 607 -1.82 12.32 -22.72
N VAL A 608 -1.32 11.48 -23.62
CA VAL A 608 -0.53 11.89 -24.78
C VAL A 608 -1.47 12.41 -25.86
N ARG A 609 -1.14 13.56 -26.44
CA ARG A 609 -1.99 14.26 -27.40
C ARG A 609 -2.32 13.43 -28.65
N GLU A 610 -1.33 12.73 -29.19
CA GLU A 610 -1.46 11.88 -30.37
C GLU A 610 -2.47 10.76 -30.13
N HIS A 611 -2.41 10.12 -28.98
CA HIS A 611 -3.35 9.06 -28.63
C HIS A 611 -4.75 9.62 -28.32
N ALA A 612 -4.82 10.78 -27.67
CA ALA A 612 -6.10 11.47 -27.45
C ALA A 612 -6.79 11.85 -28.77
N ASP A 613 -6.02 12.30 -29.78
CA ASP A 613 -6.55 12.58 -31.12
C ASP A 613 -7.02 11.30 -31.84
N MET A 614 -6.37 10.14 -31.60
CA MET A 614 -6.84 8.84 -32.08
C MET A 614 -8.17 8.44 -31.43
N ILE A 615 -8.30 8.62 -30.11
CA ILE A 615 -9.57 8.38 -29.38
C ILE A 615 -10.67 9.29 -29.91
N LYS A 616 -10.38 10.59 -30.09
CA LYS A 616 -11.33 11.55 -30.67
C LYS A 616 -11.80 11.11 -32.06
N ALA A 617 -10.90 10.70 -32.93
CA ALA A 617 -11.24 10.21 -34.26
C ALA A 617 -12.09 8.94 -34.23
N GLU A 618 -11.82 8.03 -33.28
CA GLU A 618 -12.59 6.81 -33.11
C GLU A 618 -14.00 7.12 -32.59
N LEU A 619 -14.12 8.02 -31.59
CA LEU A 619 -15.41 8.49 -31.11
C LEU A 619 -16.26 9.13 -32.23
N GLN A 620 -15.64 9.92 -33.14
CA GLN A 620 -16.32 10.46 -34.29
C GLN A 620 -16.78 9.37 -35.28
N THR A 621 -15.98 8.31 -35.43
CA THR A 621 -16.36 7.15 -36.25
C THR A 621 -17.52 6.42 -35.62
N MET A 622 -17.47 6.12 -34.32
CA MET A 622 -18.56 5.49 -33.56
C MET A 622 -19.85 6.31 -33.64
N LYS A 623 -19.74 7.63 -33.54
CA LYS A 623 -20.89 8.55 -33.72
C LYS A 623 -21.51 8.43 -35.10
N ASN A 624 -20.71 8.44 -36.18
CA ASN A 624 -21.16 8.35 -37.55
C ASN A 624 -21.82 6.97 -37.86
N GLU A 625 -21.31 5.91 -37.26
CA GLU A 625 -21.85 4.56 -37.34
C GLU A 625 -23.10 4.36 -36.48
N GLN A 626 -23.47 5.31 -35.63
CA GLN A 626 -24.49 5.18 -34.60
C GLN A 626 -24.26 3.94 -33.72
N PHE A 627 -22.97 3.73 -33.39
CA PHE A 627 -22.53 2.55 -32.69
C PHE A 627 -22.99 2.56 -31.22
N VAL A 628 -23.53 1.42 -30.79
CA VAL A 628 -23.75 1.10 -29.38
C VAL A 628 -23.00 -0.20 -29.09
N PRO A 629 -22.12 -0.24 -28.08
CA PRO A 629 -21.39 -1.46 -27.75
C PRO A 629 -22.32 -2.66 -27.54
N PRO A 630 -21.96 -3.88 -27.97
CA PRO A 630 -22.77 -5.06 -27.77
C PRO A 630 -23.23 -5.26 -26.32
N ALA A 631 -22.40 -4.97 -25.37
CA ALA A 631 -22.71 -5.11 -23.95
C ALA A 631 -23.78 -4.12 -23.44
N LEU A 632 -24.08 -3.05 -24.19
CA LEU A 632 -24.98 -1.99 -23.75
C LEU A 632 -26.22 -1.83 -24.66
N ARG A 633 -26.41 -2.71 -25.67
CA ARG A 633 -27.49 -2.56 -26.67
C ARG A 633 -28.91 -2.50 -26.08
N ASP A 634 -29.13 -3.21 -24.99
CA ASP A 634 -30.43 -3.25 -24.32
C ASP A 634 -30.54 -2.24 -23.17
N ILE A 635 -29.48 -1.42 -22.93
CA ILE A 635 -29.35 -0.54 -21.78
C ILE A 635 -29.44 0.93 -22.19
N ILE A 636 -28.80 1.30 -23.30
CA ILE A 636 -28.72 2.70 -23.75
C ILE A 636 -29.25 2.82 -25.17
N THR A 637 -29.71 4.04 -25.48
CA THR A 637 -30.14 4.37 -26.86
C THR A 637 -28.95 4.90 -27.68
N VAL A 638 -29.10 4.90 -29.00
CA VAL A 638 -28.13 5.55 -29.91
C VAL A 638 -27.98 7.04 -29.57
N GLU A 639 -29.10 7.71 -29.20
CA GLU A 639 -29.07 9.14 -28.84
C GLU A 639 -28.22 9.38 -27.59
N ASP A 640 -28.33 8.52 -26.58
CA ASP A 640 -27.52 8.61 -25.36
C ASP A 640 -26.02 8.37 -25.66
N ALA A 641 -25.71 7.39 -26.51
CA ALA A 641 -24.36 7.14 -26.97
C ALA A 641 -23.77 8.37 -27.69
N ILE A 642 -24.50 8.97 -28.62
CA ILE A 642 -24.04 10.16 -29.34
C ILE A 642 -23.77 11.34 -28.40
N LYS A 643 -24.63 11.57 -27.39
CA LYS A 643 -24.39 12.62 -26.39
C LYS A 643 -23.06 12.43 -25.65
N ARG A 644 -22.76 11.18 -25.27
CA ARG A 644 -21.50 10.84 -24.60
C ARG A 644 -20.30 11.05 -25.53
N TYR A 645 -20.38 10.60 -26.77
CA TYR A 645 -19.32 10.83 -27.78
C TYR A 645 -19.05 12.32 -27.99
N ASP A 646 -20.09 13.14 -28.11
CA ASP A 646 -19.94 14.59 -28.30
C ASP A 646 -19.30 15.27 -27.09
N ALA A 647 -19.66 14.87 -25.89
CA ALA A 647 -19.07 15.40 -24.68
C ALA A 647 -17.58 15.02 -24.55
N SER A 648 -17.24 13.76 -24.82
CA SER A 648 -15.86 13.27 -24.77
C SER A 648 -14.98 13.89 -25.88
N ILE A 649 -15.51 14.07 -27.09
CA ILE A 649 -14.85 14.79 -28.18
C ILE A 649 -14.56 16.23 -27.76
N SER A 650 -15.56 16.94 -27.21
CA SER A 650 -15.41 18.31 -26.74
C SER A 650 -14.37 18.42 -25.61
N TRP A 651 -14.35 17.46 -24.68
CA TRP A 651 -13.33 17.41 -23.63
C TRP A 651 -11.92 17.31 -24.21
N ILE A 652 -11.69 16.36 -25.13
CA ILE A 652 -10.38 16.18 -25.77
C ILE A 652 -9.94 17.42 -26.53
N GLU A 653 -10.87 18.10 -27.19
CA GLU A 653 -10.58 19.35 -27.92
C GLU A 653 -10.15 20.48 -26.99
N ASN A 654 -10.78 20.58 -25.80
CA ASN A 654 -10.53 21.64 -24.86
C ASN A 654 -9.28 21.40 -23.98
N HIS A 655 -9.01 20.13 -23.58
CA HIS A 655 -7.94 19.81 -22.63
C HIS A 655 -6.73 19.15 -23.28
N GLY A 656 -6.85 18.62 -24.49
CA GLY A 656 -5.73 18.03 -25.23
C GLY A 656 -5.34 16.61 -24.79
N HIS A 657 -6.17 15.96 -23.98
CA HIS A 657 -5.98 14.58 -23.51
C HIS A 657 -7.33 13.87 -23.36
N ALA A 658 -7.31 12.54 -23.30
CA ALA A 658 -8.52 11.71 -23.12
C ALA A 658 -8.72 11.23 -21.66
N ILE A 659 -8.10 11.89 -20.68
CA ILE A 659 -8.28 11.59 -19.26
C ILE A 659 -9.57 12.19 -18.77
N ILE A 660 -10.64 11.39 -18.74
CA ILE A 660 -11.94 11.72 -18.16
C ILE A 660 -12.16 10.72 -17.03
N ARG A 661 -12.37 11.21 -15.82
CA ARG A 661 -12.51 10.39 -14.61
C ARG A 661 -13.63 10.90 -13.72
N ASN A 662 -13.71 10.41 -12.48
CA ASN A 662 -14.79 10.62 -11.52
C ASN A 662 -14.33 11.15 -10.16
N GLY A 663 -13.07 11.51 -10.02
CA GLY A 663 -12.48 11.86 -8.73
C GLY A 663 -12.74 13.29 -8.28
N ALA A 664 -12.21 13.60 -7.09
CA ALA A 664 -12.32 14.92 -6.47
C ALA A 664 -11.61 16.04 -7.25
N PHE A 665 -10.67 15.66 -8.10
CA PHE A 665 -9.96 16.57 -9.00
C PHE A 665 -10.08 16.07 -10.44
N TYR A 666 -9.94 16.99 -11.39
CA TYR A 666 -9.79 16.65 -12.81
C TYR A 666 -8.45 17.13 -13.34
N LEU A 667 -7.92 16.45 -14.34
CA LEU A 667 -6.69 16.85 -15.02
C LEU A 667 -7.01 18.08 -15.88
N GLU A 668 -6.38 19.20 -15.54
CA GLU A 668 -6.51 20.46 -16.30
C GLU A 668 -5.49 20.51 -17.44
N SER A 669 -4.23 20.19 -17.15
CA SER A 669 -3.16 20.26 -18.13
C SER A 669 -1.98 19.35 -17.80
N PHE A 670 -1.33 18.88 -18.86
CA PHE A 670 -0.08 18.15 -18.83
C PHE A 670 0.93 18.80 -19.77
N ASN A 671 2.04 19.27 -19.23
CA ASN A 671 3.12 19.90 -19.97
C ASN A 671 4.43 19.13 -19.80
N VAL A 672 4.73 18.24 -20.75
CA VAL A 672 5.95 17.41 -20.72
C VAL A 672 7.20 18.28 -20.71
N ALA A 673 7.27 19.28 -21.60
CA ALA A 673 8.45 20.14 -21.76
C ALA A 673 8.70 21.01 -20.51
N GLY A 674 7.63 21.47 -19.87
CA GLY A 674 7.70 22.25 -18.63
C GLY A 674 7.80 21.39 -17.36
N GLY A 675 7.69 20.05 -17.48
CA GLY A 675 7.72 19.16 -16.34
C GLY A 675 6.59 19.43 -15.33
N THR A 676 5.36 19.70 -15.81
CA THR A 676 4.25 20.06 -14.92
C THR A 676 2.95 19.33 -15.25
N ILE A 677 2.21 18.98 -14.18
CA ILE A 677 0.82 18.49 -14.24
C ILE A 677 0.00 19.40 -13.35
N THR A 678 -1.14 19.89 -13.86
CA THR A 678 -2.09 20.67 -13.06
C THR A 678 -3.41 19.91 -12.95
N ILE A 679 -3.91 19.78 -11.75
CA ILE A 679 -5.25 19.27 -11.46
C ILE A 679 -6.06 20.33 -10.72
N ASN A 680 -7.34 20.45 -11.09
CA ASN A 680 -8.27 21.36 -10.45
C ASN A 680 -9.34 20.60 -9.69
N ALA A 681 -9.87 21.20 -8.62
CA ALA A 681 -10.95 20.64 -7.84
C ALA A 681 -12.23 20.46 -8.67
N PHE A 682 -12.83 19.30 -8.59
CA PHE A 682 -14.13 19.02 -9.19
C PHE A 682 -15.22 19.44 -8.22
N ARG A 683 -15.80 20.63 -8.48
CA ARG A 683 -16.81 21.28 -7.63
C ARG A 683 -18.24 20.99 -8.06
N ASP A 684 -18.47 19.94 -8.85
CA ASP A 684 -19.79 19.57 -9.32
C ASP A 684 -20.70 19.15 -8.14
N SER A 685 -21.94 19.63 -8.14
CA SER A 685 -22.91 19.34 -7.09
C SER A 685 -23.28 17.86 -6.95
N SER A 686 -23.08 17.07 -8.01
CA SER A 686 -23.29 15.62 -8.01
C SER A 686 -22.17 14.85 -7.33
N TYR A 687 -20.98 15.45 -7.11
CA TYR A 687 -19.90 14.76 -6.43
C TYR A 687 -20.33 14.36 -5.01
N PRO A 688 -20.14 13.08 -4.60
CA PRO A 688 -20.80 12.59 -3.38
C PRO A 688 -20.25 13.19 -2.08
N PHE A 689 -18.96 13.60 -2.05
CA PHE A 689 -18.32 14.01 -0.82
C PHE A 689 -18.23 15.53 -0.71
N GLU A 690 -18.58 16.04 0.46
CA GLU A 690 -18.49 17.44 0.82
C GLU A 690 -17.06 17.79 1.25
N VAL A 691 -16.70 19.05 1.12
CA VAL A 691 -15.45 19.58 1.70
C VAL A 691 -15.40 19.22 3.20
N GLY A 692 -14.29 18.65 3.65
CA GLY A 692 -14.10 18.21 5.02
C GLY A 692 -14.63 16.79 5.34
N HIS A 693 -15.22 16.08 4.40
CA HIS A 693 -15.70 14.70 4.64
C HIS A 693 -14.60 13.78 5.20
N TRP A 694 -13.36 13.97 4.78
CA TRP A 694 -12.22 13.15 5.15
C TRP A 694 -11.39 13.73 6.32
N SER A 695 -11.83 14.83 6.95
CA SER A 695 -11.14 15.45 8.11
C SER A 695 -10.98 14.51 9.31
N LYS A 696 -11.78 13.46 9.37
CA LYS A 696 -11.65 12.39 10.37
C LYS A 696 -10.30 11.66 10.35
N TYR A 697 -9.52 11.81 9.25
CA TYR A 697 -8.20 11.20 9.09
C TYR A 697 -7.04 12.19 9.31
N GLU A 698 -7.29 13.43 9.71
CA GLU A 698 -6.24 14.43 9.90
C GLU A 698 -5.27 14.08 11.03
N ILE A 699 -5.77 13.46 12.09
CA ILE A 699 -4.98 13.16 13.28
C ILE A 699 -5.01 11.64 13.53
N PRO A 700 -3.87 10.96 13.35
CA PRO A 700 -3.77 9.54 13.69
C PRO A 700 -3.90 9.33 15.21
N ARG A 701 -4.75 8.41 15.63
CA ARG A 701 -4.93 8.06 17.02
C ARG A 701 -4.04 6.86 17.39
N VAL A 702 -2.73 7.07 17.27
CA VAL A 702 -1.71 6.06 17.59
C VAL A 702 -1.65 5.81 19.10
N ALA A 703 -1.29 4.59 19.47
CA ALA A 703 -0.87 4.29 20.83
C ALA A 703 0.57 4.80 21.05
N ASP A 704 0.84 5.32 22.23
CA ASP A 704 2.15 5.81 22.67
C ASP A 704 2.48 5.21 24.04
N ILE A 705 3.58 4.48 24.12
CA ILE A 705 4.06 3.86 25.38
C ILE A 705 4.78 4.92 26.19
N SER A 706 4.04 5.62 27.04
CA SER A 706 4.59 6.70 27.87
C SER A 706 5.52 6.20 28.98
N SER A 707 5.39 4.95 29.46
CA SER A 707 6.35 4.35 30.38
C SER A 707 6.28 2.83 30.42
N VAL A 708 7.45 2.22 30.69
CA VAL A 708 7.57 0.79 30.97
C VAL A 708 8.40 0.58 32.22
N ASN A 709 7.78 0.08 33.28
CA ASN A 709 8.45 -0.22 34.53
C ASN A 709 8.89 -1.68 34.58
N VAL A 710 10.05 -1.98 34.04
CA VAL A 710 10.67 -3.30 34.05
C VAL A 710 11.73 -3.36 35.15
N PRO A 711 11.69 -4.33 36.10
CA PRO A 711 12.78 -4.56 37.00
C PRO A 711 14.06 -4.90 36.25
N ARG A 712 15.13 -4.14 36.49
CA ARG A 712 16.44 -4.36 35.84
C ARG A 712 17.03 -5.74 36.14
N ILE A 713 16.72 -6.29 37.29
CA ILE A 713 17.19 -7.63 37.75
C ILE A 713 15.95 -8.47 38.04
N VAL A 714 15.88 -9.65 37.43
CA VAL A 714 14.84 -10.64 37.63
C VAL A 714 15.43 -11.95 38.15
N ALA A 715 14.92 -12.43 39.27
CA ALA A 715 15.33 -13.73 39.82
C ALA A 715 14.65 -14.85 39.02
N MET A 716 15.41 -15.75 38.46
CA MET A 716 14.90 -16.90 37.72
C MET A 716 14.04 -17.78 38.67
N GLY A 717 12.87 -18.18 38.18
CA GLY A 717 11.89 -18.96 38.94
C GLY A 717 11.02 -18.14 39.90
N GLN A 718 11.11 -16.81 39.89
CA GLN A 718 10.24 -15.94 40.70
C GLN A 718 9.34 -15.08 39.82
N SER A 719 8.07 -14.95 40.20
CA SER A 719 7.12 -14.11 39.51
C SER A 719 7.51 -12.63 39.55
N THR A 720 7.45 -11.95 38.40
CA THR A 720 7.90 -10.56 38.26
C THR A 720 6.81 -9.74 37.56
N PRO A 721 6.24 -8.71 38.22
CA PRO A 721 5.30 -7.81 37.59
C PRO A 721 6.02 -6.73 36.77
N ILE A 722 5.41 -6.34 35.63
CA ILE A 722 5.85 -5.24 34.77
C ILE A 722 4.64 -4.36 34.51
N ARG A 723 4.77 -3.06 34.73
CA ARG A 723 3.70 -2.08 34.49
C ARG A 723 4.02 -1.24 33.27
N ILE A 724 2.98 -0.97 32.48
CA ILE A 724 3.08 -0.25 31.23
C ILE A 724 2.01 0.84 31.25
N SER A 725 2.41 2.06 30.89
CA SER A 725 1.49 3.17 30.66
C SER A 725 1.43 3.45 29.15
N VAL A 726 0.21 3.58 28.62
CA VAL A 726 -0.03 3.85 27.21
C VAL A 726 -1.08 4.93 27.06
N ASP A 727 -0.80 5.89 26.21
CA ASP A 727 -1.70 6.99 25.88
C ASP A 727 -2.16 6.88 24.42
N VAL A 728 -3.29 7.51 24.07
CA VAL A 728 -3.74 7.71 22.68
C VAL A 728 -4.07 9.18 22.53
N GLY A 729 -3.33 9.88 21.67
CA GLY A 729 -3.46 11.34 21.54
C GLY A 729 -3.19 12.08 22.85
N GLY A 730 -2.21 11.63 23.64
CA GLY A 730 -1.80 12.22 24.91
C GLY A 730 -2.79 12.00 26.06
N GLN A 731 -3.74 11.09 25.94
CA GLN A 731 -4.70 10.73 26.98
C GLN A 731 -4.70 9.23 27.26
N PRO A 732 -4.73 8.82 28.53
CA PRO A 732 -4.88 7.42 28.91
C PRO A 732 -6.10 6.78 28.23
N SER A 733 -5.92 5.64 27.57
CA SER A 733 -6.98 4.99 26.79
C SER A 733 -7.11 3.53 27.12
N SER A 734 -8.35 3.02 27.16
CA SER A 734 -8.64 1.59 27.19
C SER A 734 -8.82 0.97 25.80
N ASN A 735 -8.79 1.81 24.73
CA ASN A 735 -8.92 1.36 23.33
C ASN A 735 -7.56 0.97 22.74
N VAL A 736 -6.78 0.22 23.52
CA VAL A 736 -5.40 -0.16 23.20
C VAL A 736 -5.21 -1.65 23.46
N THR A 737 -4.48 -2.32 22.56
CA THR A 737 -3.97 -3.67 22.74
C THR A 737 -2.47 -3.61 23.01
N VAL A 738 -2.02 -4.22 24.09
CA VAL A 738 -0.59 -4.27 24.45
C VAL A 738 -0.11 -5.72 24.43
N ASN A 739 0.74 -6.06 23.47
CA ASN A 739 1.37 -7.38 23.36
C ASN A 739 2.80 -7.32 23.88
N TYR A 740 3.32 -8.43 24.40
CA TYR A 740 4.68 -8.53 24.84
C TYR A 740 5.35 -9.83 24.39
N PHE A 741 6.65 -9.76 24.19
CA PHE A 741 7.53 -10.87 23.85
C PHE A 741 8.78 -10.82 24.71
N VAL A 742 9.12 -11.94 25.31
CA VAL A 742 10.36 -12.07 26.11
C VAL A 742 11.26 -13.05 25.39
N SER A 743 12.45 -12.61 25.01
CA SER A 743 13.47 -13.47 24.42
C SER A 743 14.67 -13.62 25.35
N ASN A 744 15.29 -14.81 25.32
CA ASN A 744 16.52 -15.06 26.03
C ASN A 744 17.72 -14.41 25.33
N LYS A 745 18.93 -14.57 25.91
CA LYS A 745 20.17 -14.02 25.33
C LYS A 745 20.50 -14.53 23.93
N ASP A 746 19.92 -15.65 23.52
CA ASP A 746 20.13 -16.26 22.22
C ASP A 746 19.07 -15.81 21.20
N GLY A 747 18.15 -14.93 21.62
CA GLY A 747 17.05 -14.40 20.80
C GLY A 747 15.83 -15.30 20.73
N ILE A 748 15.82 -16.45 21.42
CA ILE A 748 14.68 -17.38 21.43
C ILE A 748 13.57 -16.81 22.28
N VAL A 749 12.35 -16.72 21.73
CA VAL A 749 11.17 -16.28 22.46
C VAL A 749 10.80 -17.32 23.52
N VAL A 750 10.88 -16.94 24.79
CA VAL A 750 10.58 -17.81 25.95
C VAL A 750 9.20 -17.53 26.54
N ALA A 751 8.63 -16.37 26.27
CA ALA A 751 7.26 -16.04 26.61
C ALA A 751 6.69 -14.97 25.69
N ARG A 752 5.40 -15.04 25.48
CA ARG A 752 4.59 -14.01 24.83
C ARG A 752 3.19 -13.95 25.44
N GLY A 753 2.52 -12.85 25.26
CA GLY A 753 1.14 -12.69 25.68
C GLY A 753 0.64 -11.28 25.50
N GLN A 754 -0.57 -11.06 25.96
CA GLN A 754 -1.20 -9.76 26.04
C GLN A 754 -1.17 -9.25 27.46
N ALA A 755 -0.80 -8.00 27.67
CA ALA A 755 -0.84 -7.36 28.97
C ALA A 755 -2.28 -7.17 29.45
N GLN A 756 -2.53 -7.34 30.73
CA GLN A 756 -3.86 -7.20 31.31
C GLN A 756 -4.13 -5.72 31.66
N PRO A 757 -5.26 -5.16 31.25
CA PRO A 757 -5.62 -3.79 31.61
C PRO A 757 -5.94 -3.70 33.11
N GLU A 758 -5.36 -2.71 33.80
CA GLU A 758 -5.67 -2.38 35.21
C GLU A 758 -6.65 -1.20 35.31
N SER A 759 -6.47 -0.23 34.46
CA SER A 759 -7.32 0.98 34.30
C SER A 759 -7.05 1.60 32.94
N PRO A 760 -7.81 2.61 32.47
CA PRO A 760 -7.51 3.28 31.21
C PRO A 760 -6.03 3.72 31.13
N GLY A 761 -5.35 3.27 30.08
CA GLY A 761 -3.93 3.55 29.84
C GLY A 761 -2.95 2.82 30.76
N GLN A 762 -3.38 1.95 31.68
CA GLN A 762 -2.50 1.20 32.56
C GLN A 762 -2.64 -0.28 32.32
N PHE A 763 -1.51 -0.94 32.07
CA PHE A 763 -1.45 -2.36 31.77
C PHE A 763 -0.42 -3.07 32.65
N ASN A 764 -0.66 -4.32 32.95
CA ASN A 764 0.19 -5.19 33.74
C ASN A 764 0.55 -6.47 33.02
N ILE A 765 1.83 -6.84 33.04
CA ILE A 765 2.36 -8.14 32.64
C ILE A 765 2.88 -8.81 33.90
N THR A 766 2.49 -10.06 34.12
CA THR A 766 3.10 -10.89 35.15
C THR A 766 3.93 -11.97 34.49
N LEU A 767 5.27 -11.81 34.50
CA LEU A 767 6.16 -12.91 34.13
C LEU A 767 6.10 -13.94 35.24
N THR A 768 5.44 -15.05 34.99
CA THR A 768 5.25 -16.13 36.00
C THR A 768 6.59 -16.79 36.38
N SER A 769 6.62 -17.52 37.47
CA SER A 769 7.82 -18.29 37.89
C SER A 769 8.29 -19.28 36.80
N GLU A 770 7.36 -19.85 36.04
CA GLU A 770 7.68 -20.73 34.90
C GLU A 770 8.38 -19.96 33.76
N VAL A 771 7.91 -18.76 33.45
CA VAL A 771 8.49 -17.90 32.41
C VAL A 771 9.89 -17.44 32.82
N THR A 772 10.03 -16.92 34.04
CA THR A 772 11.32 -16.45 34.53
C THR A 772 12.34 -17.59 34.69
N ALA A 773 11.91 -18.83 34.91
CA ALA A 773 12.79 -20.01 34.93
C ALA A 773 13.36 -20.35 33.53
N LYS A 774 12.70 -19.95 32.44
CA LYS A 774 13.17 -20.15 31.06
C LYS A 774 14.17 -19.09 30.59
N LEU A 775 14.37 -18.00 31.34
CA LEU A 775 15.32 -16.97 31.02
C LEU A 775 16.76 -17.55 31.10
N SER A 776 17.66 -17.03 30.29
CA SER A 776 19.07 -17.34 30.38
C SER A 776 19.72 -16.46 31.46
N ALA A 777 20.65 -17.00 32.23
CA ALA A 777 21.44 -16.19 33.12
C ALA A 777 22.18 -15.09 32.34
N GLY A 778 22.04 -13.82 32.75
CA GLY A 778 22.57 -12.66 32.03
C GLY A 778 21.46 -11.84 31.34
N PRO A 779 21.77 -11.12 30.23
CA PRO A 779 20.83 -10.25 29.56
C PRO A 779 19.81 -11.05 28.79
N ASN A 780 18.54 -10.69 28.98
CA ASN A 780 17.38 -11.13 28.20
C ASN A 780 16.63 -9.87 27.74
N GLN A 781 15.78 -9.95 26.75
CA GLN A 781 15.05 -8.81 26.20
C GLN A 781 13.56 -8.97 26.37
N ILE A 782 12.86 -7.91 26.74
CA ILE A 782 11.43 -7.79 26.62
C ILE A 782 11.12 -6.72 25.58
N ARG A 783 10.24 -7.05 24.64
CA ARG A 783 9.66 -6.09 23.67
C ARG A 783 8.16 -5.99 23.92
N ILE A 784 7.67 -4.76 23.87
CA ILE A 784 6.29 -4.41 24.09
C ILE A 784 5.78 -3.70 22.84
N PHE A 785 4.64 -4.11 22.35
CA PHE A 785 3.96 -3.56 21.18
C PHE A 785 2.59 -3.05 21.62
N ALA A 786 2.37 -1.75 21.56
CA ALA A 786 1.09 -1.13 21.83
C ALA A 786 0.43 -0.68 20.53
N THR A 787 -0.81 -1.08 20.30
CA THR A 787 -1.61 -0.66 19.14
C THR A 787 -2.94 -0.09 19.60
N SER A 788 -3.37 1.01 19.00
CA SER A 788 -4.74 1.51 19.13
C SER A 788 -5.66 0.78 18.14
N ASN A 789 -6.92 0.58 18.50
CA ASN A 789 -7.91 0.03 17.57
C ASN A 789 -8.23 0.99 16.39
N GLU A 790 -7.81 2.24 16.49
CA GLU A 790 -7.96 3.25 15.44
C GLU A 790 -6.68 3.43 14.58
N ALA A 791 -5.53 2.85 15.04
CA ALA A 791 -4.25 2.94 14.35
C ALA A 791 -3.40 1.70 14.66
N LEU A 792 -3.26 0.80 13.67
CA LEU A 792 -2.66 -0.53 13.87
C LEU A 792 -1.13 -0.55 13.76
N ARG A 793 -0.48 0.57 13.40
CA ARG A 793 0.98 0.66 13.51
C ARG A 793 1.35 0.65 14.99
N PRO A 794 2.15 -0.34 15.46
CA PRO A 794 2.50 -0.41 16.87
C PRO A 794 3.49 0.68 17.25
N ASP A 795 3.36 1.19 18.49
CA ASP A 795 4.47 1.76 19.21
C ASP A 795 5.23 0.62 19.90
N ILE A 796 6.57 0.69 19.87
CA ILE A 796 7.42 -0.43 20.26
C ILE A 796 8.43 0.05 21.31
N SER A 797 8.40 -0.61 22.48
CA SER A 797 9.39 -0.41 23.53
C SER A 797 10.20 -1.68 23.76
N SER A 798 11.51 -1.55 23.90
CA SER A 798 12.44 -2.65 24.19
C SER A 798 13.20 -2.38 25.47
N SER A 799 13.29 -3.37 26.35
CA SER A 799 14.03 -3.27 27.60
C SER A 799 14.86 -4.53 27.87
N THR A 800 16.03 -4.35 28.43
CA THR A 800 16.87 -5.46 28.85
C THR A 800 16.58 -5.86 30.28
N ILE A 801 16.36 -7.15 30.49
CA ILE A 801 16.19 -7.79 31.80
C ILE A 801 17.45 -8.59 32.13
N LEU A 802 18.09 -8.30 33.23
CA LEU A 802 19.21 -9.11 33.72
C LEU A 802 18.66 -10.24 34.59
N ALA A 803 18.62 -11.46 34.04
CA ALA A 803 18.22 -12.64 34.81
C ALA A 803 19.36 -13.19 35.65
N VAL A 804 19.08 -13.40 36.93
CA VAL A 804 20.03 -13.99 37.89
C VAL A 804 19.49 -15.29 38.48
N PRO A 805 20.33 -16.30 38.75
CA PRO A 805 19.87 -17.53 39.41
C PRO A 805 19.12 -17.24 40.70
N GLY A 806 17.98 -17.89 40.94
CA GLY A 806 17.09 -17.64 42.05
C GLY A 806 17.61 -18.18 43.39
N ALA A 807 18.64 -17.56 43.95
CA ALA A 807 19.07 -17.81 45.34
C ALA A 807 19.80 -16.58 45.91
N LEU A 808 19.16 -15.44 45.90
CA LEU A 808 19.51 -14.32 46.77
C LEU A 808 18.31 -14.02 47.67
N GLY A 809 18.35 -14.63 48.83
CA GLY A 809 17.44 -14.31 49.94
C GLY A 809 17.42 -12.80 50.19
N SER A 810 16.24 -12.32 50.52
CA SER A 810 15.92 -10.96 50.90
C SER A 810 17.06 -10.21 51.61
N THR A 811 17.67 -9.25 50.97
CA THR A 811 18.31 -8.13 51.66
C THR A 811 17.40 -6.92 51.49
N GLN A 812 16.94 -6.42 52.60
CA GLN A 812 16.17 -5.21 52.82
C GLN A 812 16.79 -4.04 52.10
N GLY A 813 15.92 -3.16 51.57
CA GLY A 813 16.26 -1.97 50.84
C GLY A 813 17.27 -1.06 51.56
N THR A 814 18.26 -0.68 50.83
CA THR A 814 18.95 0.57 51.03
C THR A 814 18.54 1.53 49.89
N ASN A 815 17.81 2.54 50.28
CA ASN A 815 17.58 3.73 49.45
C ASN A 815 18.94 4.33 49.05
N LEU A 816 19.26 4.25 47.79
CA LEU A 816 20.30 5.06 47.18
C LEU A 816 19.64 6.01 46.18
N ASN A 817 19.77 7.27 46.53
CA ASN A 817 19.29 8.43 45.78
C ASN A 817 19.74 8.40 44.32
N ASN A 818 18.79 8.73 43.46
CA ASN A 818 18.97 9.07 42.06
C ASN A 818 20.06 10.16 41.88
N ASN A 819 21.10 9.84 41.13
CA ASN A 819 21.80 10.81 40.33
C ASN A 819 21.75 10.39 38.87
N GLN A 820 21.17 11.28 38.10
CA GLN A 820 21.06 11.23 36.65
C GLN A 820 22.44 11.03 36.03
N ILE A 821 22.58 10.00 35.23
CA ILE A 821 23.53 9.98 34.11
C ILE A 821 22.72 9.73 32.88
N GLY A 822 22.61 10.75 32.03
CA GLY A 822 21.95 10.66 30.76
C GLY A 822 22.67 9.70 29.81
N GLY A 823 22.02 8.65 29.41
CA GLY A 823 22.41 7.84 28.29
C GLY A 823 21.44 8.15 27.15
N ASN A 824 21.99 8.67 26.07
CA ASN A 824 21.27 8.91 24.83
C ASN A 824 20.61 7.60 24.36
N ASN A 825 19.34 7.48 24.60
CA ASN A 825 18.48 6.61 23.83
C ASN A 825 17.81 7.52 22.76
N SER A 826 18.38 7.54 21.58
CA SER A 826 17.68 8.01 20.40
C SER A 826 16.69 6.92 19.96
N ALA A 827 15.63 6.73 20.73
CA ALA A 827 14.37 6.26 20.21
C ALA A 827 13.65 7.50 19.69
N LEU A 828 13.22 7.46 18.46
CA LEU A 828 12.47 8.50 17.78
C LEU A 828 11.36 9.05 18.68
N ASP A 829 11.59 10.22 19.30
CA ASP A 829 10.48 11.05 19.76
C ASP A 829 9.77 11.61 18.53
N ILE A 830 8.72 10.92 18.12
CA ILE A 830 7.70 11.46 17.24
C ILE A 830 6.62 12.00 18.17
N ALA A 831 6.81 13.21 18.65
CA ALA A 831 5.77 13.95 19.32
C ALA A 831 5.30 15.09 18.43
N GLN A 832 3.99 15.09 18.20
CA GLN A 832 3.09 16.15 17.72
C GLN A 832 3.16 16.47 16.24
#